data_dd04dfb966f80897e0892976ebd9a6d5
#
_entry.id   dd04dfb966f80897e0892976ebd9a6d5
#
_cell.length_a   1.000
_cell.length_b   1.000
_cell.length_c   1.000
_cell.angle_alpha   90.00
_cell.angle_beta   90.00
_cell.angle_gamma   90.00
#
_symmetry.space_group_name_H-M   'P 1'
#
loop_
_entity.id
_entity.type
_entity.pdbx_description
1 polymer ?
#
loop_
_entity_poly.entity_id
_entity_poly.type
_entity_poly.pdbx_seq_one_letter_code
_entity_poly.pdbx_strand_id
1 'polypeptide(L)'
;MKTTQQYKSLLSPFKINDLEFKNRILLAPMGDNLCNEDGSISKMQERYFLSRAKGGCAGIILGSVGVSRPSGQATPLELSLADDGLIEKYAAFRKLMHTEDCKVIAQIKHGGSKAAYAASIGVPFLVPTLKDISPEDMEHGKNMVNKLTPNEMAEFVSNLKGAGNFKVMEKNDIELVIEQFKQAAVRAFKAKLDGIEIHAGHGYVISSFLSAATNQRKDEYGGSLKNRMRLLTEIIDAIRSELPRSFPIIIRLDGEEINIKNGLTSSESIEIAKNLESKVDAIHVSSYANPASGADFTKAPLNHKKEGFVKVASLIKEALKIPVIAVGRIEPDKAEEHITNGKFNFLAMGRKLLADPNLPNKLMNNESRKIKPCHYSYECVSRIFLNGQMVCAADVGLGKKDKEHSIKNLAIIGAGPAGLELALQAANRKIPVSLYEKESFIGGNLIGAAIIYEPYEKLLNYYQESIANEFIELHLNSEIDIEKFQDQFSDNETVVLATGALPGPSKINTINVQTWLTPFIHKNKGKIKSIRSNIKETKINNCAIVGTDTIQLHLAGFLNSLGIKVSLVKNTDEIGGSMPVVLRWKVLDDLSNQVPIISENDYLQKEFDISLDANFLARKNFNNIRVIGDSKHGLAYLPRTAQDAMRFFK
;
A
#
# COMPACT_ATOMS: atom_id res chain seq x y z
N MET A 1 -4.79 38.43 -3.00
CA MET A 1 -5.92 37.73 -2.36
C MET A 1 -5.33 36.65 -1.46
N LYS A 2 -5.60 36.64 -0.14
CA LYS A 2 -5.21 35.55 0.75
C LYS A 2 -6.00 34.32 0.31
N THR A 3 -5.35 33.38 -0.35
CA THR A 3 -5.96 32.08 -0.68
C THR A 3 -6.43 31.42 0.62
N THR A 4 -7.73 31.22 0.74
CA THR A 4 -8.32 30.56 1.92
C THR A 4 -7.74 29.15 1.97
N GLN A 5 -7.08 28.77 3.08
CA GLN A 5 -6.51 27.45 3.24
C GLN A 5 -7.63 26.40 3.22
N GLN A 6 -7.56 25.46 2.27
CA GLN A 6 -8.60 24.45 2.01
C GLN A 6 -8.71 23.41 3.15
N TYR A 7 -7.59 23.09 3.84
CA TYR A 7 -7.50 22.00 4.81
C TYR A 7 -7.27 22.52 6.24
N LYS A 8 -8.13 23.44 6.71
CA LYS A 8 -7.96 24.12 8.02
C LYS A 8 -7.97 23.19 9.20
N SER A 9 -8.93 22.26 9.24
CA SER A 9 -9.09 21.32 10.36
C SER A 9 -8.02 20.25 10.37
N LEU A 10 -7.72 19.65 9.20
CA LEU A 10 -6.71 18.61 9.05
C LEU A 10 -5.29 19.13 9.35
N LEU A 11 -5.00 20.39 9.02
CA LEU A 11 -3.69 21.01 9.23
C LEU A 11 -3.58 21.80 10.54
N SER A 12 -4.64 21.85 11.38
CA SER A 12 -4.56 22.50 12.69
C SER A 12 -3.86 21.59 13.71
N PRO A 13 -3.12 22.18 14.68
CA PRO A 13 -2.56 21.43 15.79
C PRO A 13 -3.63 20.71 16.60
N PHE A 14 -3.27 19.59 17.23
CA PHE A 14 -4.14 18.86 18.13
C PHE A 14 -3.33 18.03 19.14
N LYS A 15 -3.95 17.66 20.27
CA LYS A 15 -3.26 16.94 21.35
C LYS A 15 -3.79 15.53 21.57
N ILE A 16 -2.88 14.64 21.96
CA ILE A 16 -3.18 13.37 22.63
C ILE A 16 -2.53 13.45 24.00
N ASN A 17 -3.33 13.51 25.07
CA ASN A 17 -2.87 13.88 26.40
C ASN A 17 -2.11 15.24 26.32
N ASP A 18 -0.92 15.36 26.90
CA ASP A 18 -0.09 16.57 26.84
C ASP A 18 0.75 16.67 25.55
N LEU A 19 0.78 15.63 24.73
CA LEU A 19 1.56 15.59 23.49
C LEU A 19 0.86 16.35 22.38
N GLU A 20 1.46 17.46 21.96
CA GLU A 20 0.95 18.30 20.87
C GLU A 20 1.57 17.89 19.52
N PHE A 21 0.71 17.78 18.51
CA PHE A 21 1.04 17.51 17.11
C PHE A 21 0.80 18.76 16.27
N LYS A 22 1.75 19.14 15.41
CA LYS A 22 1.68 20.33 14.54
C LYS A 22 0.52 20.32 13.53
N ASN A 23 0.00 19.16 13.19
CA ASN A 23 -1.21 18.92 12.39
C ASN A 23 -1.79 17.55 12.73
N ARG A 24 -2.87 17.13 12.06
CA ARG A 24 -3.59 15.89 12.36
C ARG A 24 -3.26 14.72 11.42
N ILE A 25 -2.14 14.79 10.69
CA ILE A 25 -1.70 13.75 9.75
C ILE A 25 -0.58 12.93 10.37
N LEU A 26 -0.84 11.64 10.56
CA LEU A 26 0.12 10.67 11.09
C LEU A 26 0.52 9.65 10.02
N LEU A 27 1.78 9.21 10.03
CA LEU A 27 2.16 8.02 9.29
C LEU A 27 1.63 6.79 10.02
N ALA A 28 0.74 6.04 9.38
CA ALA A 28 0.20 4.80 9.94
C ALA A 28 1.31 3.74 10.10
N PRO A 29 1.23 2.89 11.15
CA PRO A 29 2.19 1.81 11.35
C PRO A 29 2.08 0.78 10.22
N MET A 30 3.22 0.47 9.60
CA MET A 30 3.33 -0.50 8.51
C MET A 30 4.58 -1.34 8.73
N GLY A 31 4.43 -2.67 8.72
CA GLY A 31 5.58 -3.56 8.63
C GLY A 31 6.28 -3.31 7.29
N ASP A 32 7.58 -3.08 7.29
CA ASP A 32 8.36 -2.74 6.11
C ASP A 32 9.49 -3.72 5.79
N ASN A 33 9.86 -4.55 6.78
CA ASN A 33 10.95 -5.51 6.66
C ASN A 33 12.29 -4.88 6.21
N LEU A 34 12.56 -3.66 6.69
CA LEU A 34 13.74 -2.84 6.34
C LEU A 34 14.71 -2.63 7.50
N CYS A 35 14.39 -3.09 8.71
CA CYS A 35 15.23 -2.88 9.89
C CYS A 35 16.53 -3.70 9.82
N ASN A 36 17.45 -3.44 10.75
CA ASN A 36 18.61 -4.29 10.96
C ASN A 36 18.21 -5.64 11.57
N GLU A 37 19.08 -6.63 11.50
CA GLU A 37 18.85 -7.97 12.02
C GLU A 37 18.56 -8.01 13.54
N ASP A 38 19.11 -7.07 14.30
CA ASP A 38 18.86 -6.92 15.73
C ASP A 38 17.52 -6.25 16.08
N GLY A 39 16.76 -5.81 15.07
CA GLY A 39 15.49 -5.09 15.23
C GLY A 39 15.64 -3.59 15.45
N SER A 40 16.85 -3.03 15.32
CA SER A 40 17.08 -1.59 15.33
C SER A 40 16.73 -0.96 13.98
N ILE A 41 16.49 0.34 14.00
CA ILE A 41 16.19 1.13 12.79
C ILE A 41 17.42 1.19 11.89
N SER A 42 17.27 0.76 10.64
CA SER A 42 18.35 0.81 9.64
C SER A 42 18.53 2.21 9.05
N LYS A 43 19.68 2.45 8.42
CA LYS A 43 19.92 3.72 7.68
C LYS A 43 18.93 3.93 6.52
N MET A 44 18.38 2.87 5.96
CA MET A 44 17.33 2.97 4.95
C MET A 44 16.01 3.42 5.56
N GLN A 45 15.64 2.87 6.72
CA GLN A 45 14.45 3.30 7.46
C GLN A 45 14.60 4.73 8.00
N GLU A 46 15.77 5.14 8.50
CA GLU A 46 16.00 6.53 8.90
C GLU A 46 15.67 7.51 7.77
N ARG A 47 16.18 7.26 6.55
CA ARG A 47 15.90 8.11 5.38
C ARG A 47 14.42 8.03 4.97
N TYR A 48 13.84 6.84 5.02
CA TYR A 48 12.42 6.63 4.73
C TYR A 48 11.54 7.45 5.66
N PHE A 49 11.73 7.38 6.96
CA PHE A 49 10.94 8.13 7.94
C PHE A 49 11.24 9.63 7.90
N LEU A 50 12.51 10.02 7.78
CA LEU A 50 12.92 11.42 7.72
C LEU A 50 12.30 12.15 6.52
N SER A 51 12.17 11.50 5.38
CA SER A 51 11.50 12.11 4.22
C SER A 51 10.03 12.44 4.48
N ARG A 52 9.31 11.66 5.30
CA ARG A 52 7.92 11.93 5.71
C ARG A 52 7.85 13.01 6.78
N ALA A 53 8.80 13.03 7.71
CA ALA A 53 8.93 14.11 8.70
C ALA A 53 9.18 15.47 8.02
N LYS A 54 10.15 15.55 7.10
CA LYS A 54 10.42 16.72 6.23
C LYS A 54 9.22 17.09 5.36
N GLY A 55 8.45 16.09 4.93
CA GLY A 55 7.24 16.26 4.15
C GLY A 55 6.04 16.82 4.94
N GLY A 56 6.23 17.13 6.22
CA GLY A 56 5.24 17.80 7.06
C GLY A 56 4.36 16.86 7.90
N CYS A 57 4.65 15.55 7.94
CA CYS A 57 3.95 14.61 8.80
C CYS A 57 4.12 15.01 10.27
N ALA A 58 3.03 15.03 11.06
CA ALA A 58 3.08 15.46 12.46
C ALA A 58 3.57 14.37 13.41
N GLY A 59 3.39 13.11 13.02
CA GLY A 59 3.87 11.98 13.82
C GLY A 59 4.02 10.72 12.99
N ILE A 60 4.95 9.89 13.41
CA ILE A 60 5.22 8.57 12.85
C ILE A 60 4.85 7.53 13.91
N ILE A 61 3.92 6.63 13.56
CA ILE A 61 3.68 5.45 14.36
C ILE A 61 4.53 4.33 13.74
N LEU A 62 5.62 3.97 14.43
CA LEU A 62 6.51 2.90 14.00
C LEU A 62 5.76 1.57 14.05
N GLY A 63 5.73 0.86 12.99
CA GLY A 63 4.93 -0.35 12.95
C GLY A 63 5.56 -1.50 12.19
N SER A 64 5.42 -2.64 12.72
CA SER A 64 5.13 -2.98 14.12
C SER A 64 6.44 -3.26 14.85
N VAL A 65 6.46 -2.99 16.15
CA VAL A 65 7.64 -3.17 16.99
C VAL A 65 7.43 -4.37 17.91
N GLY A 66 8.22 -5.43 17.75
CA GLY A 66 8.10 -6.65 18.54
C GLY A 66 8.47 -6.42 20.01
N VAL A 67 7.64 -6.92 20.94
CA VAL A 67 7.92 -6.91 22.37
C VAL A 67 8.79 -8.07 22.79
N SER A 68 8.95 -9.07 21.91
CA SER A 68 9.68 -10.31 22.15
C SER A 68 10.36 -10.80 20.87
N ARG A 69 11.56 -11.37 21.00
CA ARG A 69 12.29 -12.06 19.94
C ARG A 69 12.85 -13.36 20.45
N PRO A 70 12.72 -14.45 19.67
CA PRO A 70 12.00 -14.54 18.40
C PRO A 70 10.51 -14.77 18.56
N SER A 71 9.96 -15.07 19.77
CA SER A 71 8.64 -15.68 19.95
C SER A 71 7.47 -14.83 19.40
N GLY A 72 7.58 -13.52 19.42
CA GLY A 72 6.54 -12.63 18.90
C GLY A 72 6.75 -12.16 17.46
N GLN A 73 7.78 -12.64 16.77
CA GLN A 73 8.26 -12.09 15.51
C GLN A 73 7.47 -12.60 14.31
N ALA A 74 6.87 -11.68 13.55
CA ALA A 74 6.06 -12.01 12.38
C ALA A 74 6.87 -12.07 11.07
N THR A 75 7.89 -11.23 10.92
CA THR A 75 8.75 -11.17 9.73
C THR A 75 10.23 -11.16 10.11
N PRO A 76 11.15 -11.57 9.22
CA PRO A 76 12.57 -11.69 9.53
C PRO A 76 13.21 -10.39 10.03
N LEU A 77 12.92 -9.28 9.36
CA LEU A 77 13.47 -7.95 9.67
C LEU A 77 12.38 -7.05 10.27
N GLU A 78 11.98 -7.38 11.50
CA GLU A 78 10.96 -6.64 12.25
C GLU A 78 11.61 -5.77 13.33
N LEU A 79 11.18 -4.51 13.45
CA LEU A 79 11.56 -3.62 14.54
C LEU A 79 11.29 -4.27 15.90
N SER A 80 12.12 -3.96 16.91
CA SER A 80 12.01 -4.58 18.22
C SER A 80 12.31 -3.61 19.36
N LEU A 81 11.64 -3.79 20.49
CA LEU A 81 11.97 -3.24 21.80
C LEU A 81 12.11 -4.36 22.84
N ALA A 82 12.54 -5.53 22.42
CA ALA A 82 12.74 -6.70 23.28
C ALA A 82 14.01 -6.65 24.13
N ASP A 83 14.97 -5.76 23.81
CA ASP A 83 16.29 -5.68 24.43
C ASP A 83 16.68 -4.26 24.80
N ASP A 84 17.39 -4.08 25.92
CA ASP A 84 17.83 -2.78 26.43
C ASP A 84 18.89 -2.12 25.53
N GLY A 85 19.69 -2.91 24.80
CA GLY A 85 20.67 -2.41 23.82
C GLY A 85 20.08 -1.61 22.65
N LEU A 86 18.75 -1.64 22.51
CA LEU A 86 18.02 -0.88 21.49
C LEU A 86 17.64 0.54 21.95
N ILE A 87 17.67 0.84 23.26
CA ILE A 87 17.21 2.11 23.82
C ILE A 87 17.91 3.31 23.16
N GLU A 88 19.24 3.32 23.15
CA GLU A 88 20.01 4.44 22.58
C GLU A 88 19.80 4.59 21.06
N LYS A 89 19.59 3.50 20.33
CA LYS A 89 19.31 3.52 18.89
C LYS A 89 17.98 4.20 18.58
N TYR A 90 16.93 3.87 19.35
CA TYR A 90 15.62 4.52 19.24
C TYR A 90 15.65 5.98 19.73
N ALA A 91 16.44 6.30 20.76
CA ALA A 91 16.64 7.67 21.24
C ALA A 91 17.28 8.55 20.16
N ALA A 92 18.31 8.05 19.48
CA ALA A 92 18.96 8.74 18.36
C ALA A 92 17.99 8.97 17.19
N PHE A 93 17.21 7.95 16.85
CA PHE A 93 16.18 8.08 15.81
C PHE A 93 15.11 9.12 16.18
N ARG A 94 14.58 9.07 17.39
CA ARG A 94 13.63 10.08 17.87
C ARG A 94 14.21 11.49 17.77
N LYS A 95 15.45 11.69 18.20
CA LYS A 95 16.13 12.99 18.09
C LYS A 95 16.20 13.48 16.63
N LEU A 96 16.46 12.57 15.69
CA LEU A 96 16.47 12.89 14.26
C LEU A 96 15.08 13.31 13.76
N MET A 97 14.00 12.63 14.14
CA MET A 97 12.64 13.00 13.73
C MET A 97 12.20 14.35 14.33
N HIS A 98 12.63 14.63 15.54
CA HIS A 98 12.34 15.89 16.24
C HIS A 98 12.99 17.12 15.59
N THR A 99 14.02 16.97 14.75
CA THR A 99 14.55 18.11 13.96
C THR A 99 13.52 18.69 13.00
N GLU A 100 12.49 17.90 12.66
CA GLU A 100 11.39 18.26 11.76
C GLU A 100 10.04 18.42 12.51
N ASP A 101 10.08 18.57 13.85
CA ASP A 101 8.89 18.57 14.72
C ASP A 101 7.90 17.42 14.38
N CYS A 102 8.45 16.20 14.25
CA CYS A 102 7.69 14.99 13.98
C CYS A 102 7.79 14.05 15.19
N LYS A 103 6.64 13.73 15.81
CA LYS A 103 6.57 12.87 16.98
C LYS A 103 6.78 11.40 16.59
N VAL A 104 7.31 10.60 17.53
CA VAL A 104 7.61 9.18 17.31
C VAL A 104 6.90 8.32 18.33
N ILE A 105 5.98 7.48 17.87
CA ILE A 105 5.20 6.54 18.67
C ILE A 105 5.57 5.12 18.25
N ALA A 106 5.87 4.23 19.21
CA ALA A 106 6.13 2.83 18.88
C ALA A 106 4.84 2.00 18.97
N GLN A 107 4.41 1.39 17.87
CA GLN A 107 3.34 0.37 17.91
C GLN A 107 3.92 -0.96 18.37
N ILE A 108 3.75 -1.27 19.66
CA ILE A 108 4.24 -2.50 20.27
C ILE A 108 3.26 -3.66 20.07
N LYS A 109 3.79 -4.83 19.70
CA LYS A 109 2.98 -6.03 19.44
C LYS A 109 3.72 -7.33 19.74
N HIS A 110 2.94 -8.40 19.97
CA HIS A 110 3.38 -9.80 19.92
C HIS A 110 2.58 -10.55 18.87
N GLY A 111 3.27 -11.27 17.98
CA GLY A 111 2.65 -11.91 16.80
C GLY A 111 1.55 -12.91 17.12
N GLY A 112 1.68 -13.66 18.23
CA GLY A 112 0.71 -14.71 18.56
C GLY A 112 0.58 -15.74 17.43
N SER A 113 -0.65 -15.96 16.95
CA SER A 113 -0.94 -16.83 15.79
C SER A 113 -0.41 -16.31 14.45
N LYS A 114 0.13 -15.09 14.41
CA LYS A 114 0.72 -14.44 13.22
C LYS A 114 2.25 -14.33 13.31
N ALA A 115 2.90 -14.99 14.27
CA ALA A 115 4.35 -15.01 14.44
C ALA A 115 5.02 -15.96 13.42
N ALA A 116 4.81 -15.73 12.13
CA ALA A 116 5.19 -16.66 11.07
C ALA A 116 6.72 -16.88 10.99
N TYR A 117 7.52 -15.84 11.18
CA TYR A 117 8.97 -16.00 11.20
C TYR A 117 9.44 -16.83 12.41
N ALA A 118 8.89 -16.55 13.59
CA ALA A 118 9.19 -17.34 14.79
C ALA A 118 8.87 -18.84 14.57
N ALA A 119 7.71 -19.13 13.97
CA ALA A 119 7.32 -20.50 13.65
C ALA A 119 8.25 -21.16 12.63
N SER A 120 8.75 -20.43 11.64
CA SER A 120 9.68 -20.96 10.63
C SER A 120 11.03 -21.42 11.20
N ILE A 121 11.40 -20.95 12.40
CA ILE A 121 12.60 -21.32 13.15
C ILE A 121 12.28 -22.21 14.36
N GLY A 122 11.08 -22.80 14.42
CA GLY A 122 10.70 -23.81 15.40
C GLY A 122 10.04 -23.29 16.68
N VAL A 123 9.77 -21.99 16.80
CA VAL A 123 9.06 -21.41 17.95
C VAL A 123 7.55 -21.52 17.74
N PRO A 124 6.77 -22.05 18.72
CA PRO A 124 5.35 -22.27 18.52
C PRO A 124 4.54 -20.96 18.41
N PHE A 125 3.47 -21.00 17.63
CA PHE A 125 2.45 -19.97 17.67
C PHE A 125 1.72 -19.96 19.01
N LEU A 126 1.64 -18.81 19.66
CA LEU A 126 0.87 -18.65 20.90
C LEU A 126 -0.59 -18.30 20.56
N VAL A 127 -1.53 -19.11 21.06
CA VAL A 127 -2.96 -18.96 20.78
C VAL A 127 -3.78 -19.06 22.09
N PRO A 128 -4.95 -18.37 22.19
CA PRO A 128 -5.82 -18.52 23.35
C PRO A 128 -6.47 -19.91 23.41
N THR A 129 -6.84 -20.47 22.26
CA THR A 129 -7.38 -21.83 22.10
C THR A 129 -6.98 -22.41 20.75
N LEU A 130 -6.88 -23.73 20.66
CA LEU A 130 -6.82 -24.40 19.37
C LEU A 130 -8.21 -24.29 18.72
N LYS A 131 -8.21 -23.97 17.45
CA LYS A 131 -9.45 -23.91 16.63
C LYS A 131 -9.37 -25.00 15.56
N ASP A 132 -10.42 -25.77 15.43
CA ASP A 132 -10.59 -26.65 14.27
C ASP A 132 -10.71 -25.78 13.01
N ILE A 133 -9.92 -26.12 12.01
CA ILE A 133 -10.00 -25.46 10.69
C ILE A 133 -11.27 -25.97 10.02
N SER A 134 -12.21 -25.09 9.74
CA SER A 134 -13.43 -25.48 9.04
C SER A 134 -13.12 -25.96 7.61
N PRO A 135 -13.94 -26.87 7.03
CA PRO A 135 -13.79 -27.26 5.63
C PRO A 135 -13.79 -26.05 4.68
N GLU A 136 -14.56 -25.02 5.00
CA GLU A 136 -14.63 -23.76 4.26
C GLU A 136 -13.32 -22.97 4.33
N ASP A 137 -12.72 -22.83 5.51
CA ASP A 137 -11.40 -22.18 5.69
C ASP A 137 -10.30 -22.96 4.96
N MET A 138 -10.36 -24.31 4.96
CA MET A 138 -9.42 -25.15 4.21
C MET A 138 -9.55 -24.97 2.70
N GLU A 139 -10.77 -24.94 2.18
CA GLU A 139 -11.03 -24.74 0.74
C GLU A 139 -10.56 -23.34 0.30
N HIS A 140 -10.82 -22.34 1.10
CA HIS A 140 -10.33 -20.98 0.86
C HIS A 140 -8.80 -20.91 0.86
N GLY A 141 -8.16 -21.56 1.83
CA GLY A 141 -6.69 -21.65 1.87
C GLY A 141 -6.12 -22.30 0.61
N LYS A 142 -6.70 -23.39 0.14
CA LYS A 142 -6.33 -24.03 -1.12
C LYS A 142 -6.51 -23.09 -2.31
N ASN A 143 -7.63 -22.39 -2.39
CA ASN A 143 -7.92 -21.45 -3.48
C ASN A 143 -6.93 -20.28 -3.53
N MET A 144 -6.46 -19.79 -2.37
CA MET A 144 -5.40 -18.79 -2.31
C MET A 144 -4.07 -19.35 -2.81
N VAL A 145 -3.68 -20.52 -2.32
CA VAL A 145 -2.42 -21.19 -2.67
C VAL A 145 -2.39 -21.53 -4.16
N ASN A 146 -3.47 -22.02 -4.74
CA ASN A 146 -3.58 -22.34 -6.16
C ASN A 146 -3.43 -21.11 -7.10
N LYS A 147 -3.54 -19.91 -6.58
CA LYS A 147 -3.32 -18.66 -7.34
C LYS A 147 -1.88 -18.13 -7.24
N LEU A 148 -0.98 -18.81 -6.53
CA LEU A 148 0.44 -18.46 -6.46
C LEU A 148 1.15 -18.92 -7.74
N THR A 149 2.12 -18.12 -8.21
CA THR A 149 3.07 -18.59 -9.23
C THR A 149 4.03 -19.63 -8.63
N PRO A 150 4.73 -20.46 -9.42
CA PRO A 150 5.70 -21.42 -8.91
C PRO A 150 6.77 -20.79 -7.98
N ASN A 151 7.27 -19.61 -8.32
CA ASN A 151 8.25 -18.90 -7.50
C ASN A 151 7.65 -18.41 -6.19
N GLU A 152 6.45 -17.81 -6.22
CA GLU A 152 5.75 -17.39 -5.01
C GLU A 152 5.38 -18.57 -4.12
N MET A 153 5.02 -19.72 -4.73
CA MET A 153 4.75 -20.96 -4.01
C MET A 153 6.01 -21.45 -3.28
N ALA A 154 7.17 -21.43 -3.93
CA ALA A 154 8.43 -21.83 -3.32
C ALA A 154 8.78 -20.94 -2.12
N GLU A 155 8.62 -19.61 -2.24
CA GLU A 155 8.81 -18.67 -1.14
C GLU A 155 7.78 -18.89 -0.03
N PHE A 156 6.51 -19.08 -0.35
CA PHE A 156 5.43 -19.32 0.59
C PHE A 156 5.66 -20.61 1.39
N VAL A 157 5.99 -21.72 0.72
CA VAL A 157 6.31 -23.01 1.37
C VAL A 157 7.54 -22.91 2.27
N SER A 158 8.57 -22.18 1.84
CA SER A 158 9.75 -21.90 2.68
C SER A 158 9.38 -21.19 3.98
N ASN A 159 8.42 -20.27 3.92
CA ASN A 159 7.92 -19.51 5.06
C ASN A 159 6.98 -20.32 5.97
N LEU A 160 6.44 -21.45 5.48
CA LEU A 160 5.56 -22.34 6.24
C LEU A 160 6.31 -23.39 7.08
N LYS A 161 7.63 -23.42 7.08
CA LYS A 161 8.40 -24.30 7.96
C LYS A 161 7.98 -24.03 9.41
N GLY A 162 7.56 -25.08 10.15
CA GLY A 162 7.02 -24.95 11.51
C GLY A 162 5.53 -24.52 11.59
N ALA A 163 4.84 -24.27 10.46
CA ALA A 163 3.40 -24.07 10.47
C ALA A 163 2.70 -25.32 11.03
N GLY A 164 1.80 -25.12 12.01
CA GLY A 164 1.13 -26.21 12.72
C GLY A 164 1.64 -26.45 14.14
N ASN A 165 2.77 -25.88 14.53
CA ASN A 165 3.23 -25.94 15.91
C ASN A 165 2.53 -24.83 16.74
N PHE A 166 1.37 -25.16 17.32
CA PHE A 166 0.58 -24.24 18.16
C PHE A 166 0.72 -24.61 19.63
N LYS A 167 0.88 -23.60 20.47
CA LYS A 167 0.82 -23.70 21.93
C LYS A 167 -0.38 -22.91 22.45
N VAL A 168 -1.33 -23.59 23.11
CA VAL A 168 -2.37 -22.90 23.89
C VAL A 168 -1.70 -22.25 25.07
N MET A 169 -1.94 -20.94 25.25
CA MET A 169 -1.33 -20.15 26.32
C MET A 169 -1.87 -20.57 27.68
N GLU A 170 -0.98 -21.00 28.55
CA GLU A 170 -1.23 -21.19 29.97
C GLU A 170 -1.03 -19.87 30.73
N LYS A 171 -1.35 -19.86 32.02
CA LYS A 171 -1.23 -18.67 32.86
C LYS A 171 0.18 -18.07 32.84
N ASN A 172 1.21 -18.89 32.93
CA ASN A 172 2.61 -18.44 32.87
C ASN A 172 2.97 -17.80 31.51
N ASP A 173 2.39 -18.29 30.41
CA ASP A 173 2.60 -17.68 29.08
C ASP A 173 1.93 -16.31 28.98
N ILE A 174 0.74 -16.17 29.58
CA ILE A 174 0.01 -14.91 29.65
C ILE A 174 0.80 -13.89 30.47
N GLU A 175 1.26 -14.26 31.66
CA GLU A 175 2.08 -13.44 32.54
C GLU A 175 3.39 -13.00 31.84
N LEU A 176 4.04 -13.90 31.13
CA LEU A 176 5.23 -13.58 30.34
C LEU A 176 4.95 -12.57 29.25
N VAL A 177 3.84 -12.70 28.52
CA VAL A 177 3.45 -11.76 27.47
C VAL A 177 3.14 -10.38 28.07
N ILE A 178 2.45 -10.31 29.22
CA ILE A 178 2.19 -9.05 29.95
C ILE A 178 3.52 -8.37 30.31
N GLU A 179 4.46 -9.12 30.86
CA GLU A 179 5.78 -8.59 31.23
C GLU A 179 6.56 -8.09 30.00
N GLN A 180 6.52 -8.81 28.87
CA GLN A 180 7.16 -8.39 27.62
C GLN A 180 6.60 -7.05 27.10
N PHE A 181 5.27 -6.86 27.13
CA PHE A 181 4.66 -5.57 26.76
C PHE A 181 5.07 -4.45 27.72
N LYS A 182 5.08 -4.72 29.03
CA LYS A 182 5.52 -3.75 30.04
C LYS A 182 6.97 -3.32 29.81
N GLN A 183 7.89 -4.27 29.62
CA GLN A 183 9.30 -3.98 29.41
C GLN A 183 9.55 -3.23 28.09
N ALA A 184 8.84 -3.58 27.01
CA ALA A 184 8.93 -2.84 25.75
C ALA A 184 8.46 -1.38 25.90
N ALA A 185 7.39 -1.15 26.66
CA ALA A 185 6.91 0.21 26.98
C ALA A 185 7.90 1.01 27.83
N VAL A 186 8.53 0.37 28.82
CA VAL A 186 9.58 0.98 29.65
C VAL A 186 10.79 1.36 28.80
N ARG A 187 11.21 0.50 27.84
CA ARG A 187 12.29 0.81 26.91
C ARG A 187 11.93 1.96 25.97
N ALA A 188 10.69 2.01 25.47
CA ALA A 188 10.20 3.14 24.68
C ALA A 188 10.29 4.46 25.46
N PHE A 189 9.88 4.44 26.73
CA PHE A 189 9.98 5.60 27.62
C PHE A 189 11.44 6.01 27.89
N LYS A 190 12.32 5.05 28.22
CA LYS A 190 13.76 5.30 28.40
C LYS A 190 14.42 5.85 27.14
N ALA A 191 13.99 5.39 25.96
CA ALA A 191 14.41 5.93 24.64
C ALA A 191 13.80 7.32 24.37
N LYS A 192 13.02 7.88 25.29
CA LYS A 192 12.33 9.16 25.16
C LYS A 192 11.38 9.24 23.97
N LEU A 193 10.84 8.11 23.49
CA LEU A 193 9.79 8.14 22.49
C LEU A 193 8.58 8.93 23.02
N ASP A 194 7.79 9.49 22.12
CA ASP A 194 6.70 10.42 22.49
C ASP A 194 5.43 9.68 22.95
N GLY A 195 5.39 8.37 22.85
CA GLY A 195 4.31 7.50 23.30
C GLY A 195 4.43 6.10 22.74
N ILE A 196 3.48 5.26 23.10
CA ILE A 196 3.30 3.92 22.55
C ILE A 196 1.89 3.73 22.00
N GLU A 197 1.78 2.84 21.04
CA GLU A 197 0.51 2.30 20.57
C GLU A 197 0.50 0.79 20.84
N ILE A 198 -0.43 0.29 21.66
CA ILE A 198 -0.61 -1.14 21.90
C ILE A 198 -1.44 -1.71 20.76
N HIS A 199 -0.91 -2.71 20.09
CA HIS A 199 -1.60 -3.32 18.96
C HIS A 199 -2.59 -4.39 19.42
N ALA A 200 -3.86 -4.01 19.55
CA ALA A 200 -4.97 -4.86 19.96
C ALA A 200 -5.90 -5.25 18.78
N GLY A 201 -5.35 -5.28 17.56
CA GLY A 201 -6.08 -5.63 16.34
C GLY A 201 -5.34 -6.65 15.47
N HIS A 202 -5.94 -6.95 14.32
CA HIS A 202 -5.33 -7.65 13.20
C HIS A 202 -4.92 -9.11 13.45
N GLY A 203 -5.59 -9.82 14.36
CA GLY A 203 -5.32 -11.23 14.64
C GLY A 203 -4.03 -11.48 15.44
N TYR A 204 -3.36 -10.44 15.96
CA TYR A 204 -2.22 -10.58 16.86
C TYR A 204 -2.66 -11.07 18.25
N VAL A 205 -1.71 -11.34 19.14
CA VAL A 205 -1.99 -12.01 20.41
C VAL A 205 -3.14 -11.36 21.20
N ILE A 206 -3.16 -10.03 21.34
CA ILE A 206 -4.21 -9.34 22.10
C ILE A 206 -5.57 -9.46 21.40
N SER A 207 -5.64 -9.20 20.09
CA SER A 207 -6.90 -9.32 19.35
C SER A 207 -7.42 -10.74 19.30
N SER A 208 -6.53 -11.75 19.32
CA SER A 208 -6.95 -13.15 19.40
C SER A 208 -7.65 -13.50 20.71
N PHE A 209 -7.34 -12.78 21.81
CA PHE A 209 -8.08 -12.90 23.09
C PHE A 209 -9.39 -12.12 23.06
N LEU A 210 -9.45 -10.95 22.39
CA LEU A 210 -10.66 -10.14 22.30
C LEU A 210 -11.77 -10.80 21.47
N SER A 211 -11.41 -11.48 20.39
CA SER A 211 -12.36 -12.10 19.45
C SER A 211 -12.91 -13.41 19.99
N ALA A 212 -14.24 -13.55 20.05
CA ALA A 212 -14.89 -14.82 20.40
C ALA A 212 -14.70 -15.89 19.33
N ALA A 213 -14.35 -15.50 18.08
CA ALA A 213 -14.05 -16.45 17.00
C ALA A 213 -12.76 -17.25 17.26
N THR A 214 -11.80 -16.67 18.01
CA THR A 214 -10.50 -17.29 18.30
C THR A 214 -10.32 -17.67 19.76
N ASN A 215 -11.02 -16.97 20.67
CA ASN A 215 -10.95 -17.20 22.11
C ASN A 215 -12.19 -17.96 22.62
N GLN A 216 -12.04 -19.28 22.73
CA GLN A 216 -13.08 -20.17 23.27
C GLN A 216 -12.72 -20.71 24.66
N ARG A 217 -11.86 -20.02 25.40
CA ARG A 217 -11.45 -20.36 26.77
C ARG A 217 -12.64 -20.39 27.71
N LYS A 218 -12.53 -21.22 28.75
CA LYS A 218 -13.56 -21.39 29.79
C LYS A 218 -13.11 -20.82 31.15
N ASP A 219 -11.89 -20.26 31.20
CA ASP A 219 -11.31 -19.62 32.37
C ASP A 219 -11.58 -18.10 32.41
N GLU A 220 -10.90 -17.39 33.30
CA GLU A 220 -11.03 -15.95 33.49
C GLU A 220 -10.60 -15.08 32.32
N TYR A 221 -9.99 -15.66 31.26
CA TYR A 221 -9.58 -14.97 30.03
C TYR A 221 -10.54 -15.24 28.86
N GLY A 222 -11.62 -16.01 29.05
CA GLY A 222 -12.56 -16.38 27.98
C GLY A 222 -14.02 -16.22 28.32
N GLY A 223 -14.92 -16.48 27.36
CA GLY A 223 -16.36 -16.35 27.51
C GLY A 223 -16.85 -14.91 27.38
N SER A 224 -17.16 -14.23 28.49
CA SER A 224 -17.70 -12.85 28.48
C SER A 224 -16.73 -11.83 27.87
N LEU A 225 -17.25 -10.73 27.30
CA LEU A 225 -16.41 -9.64 26.79
C LEU A 225 -15.43 -9.12 27.84
N LYS A 226 -15.89 -8.97 29.08
CA LYS A 226 -15.04 -8.58 30.21
C LYS A 226 -13.83 -9.52 30.39
N ASN A 227 -14.05 -10.82 30.31
CA ASN A 227 -12.96 -11.81 30.43
C ASN A 227 -12.03 -11.76 29.22
N ARG A 228 -12.58 -11.65 27.99
CA ARG A 228 -11.79 -11.53 26.77
C ARG A 228 -10.92 -10.26 26.75
N MET A 229 -11.36 -9.19 27.40
CA MET A 229 -10.60 -7.94 27.58
C MET A 229 -9.48 -8.05 28.63
N ARG A 230 -9.48 -9.05 29.49
CA ARG A 230 -8.60 -9.16 30.67
C ARG A 230 -7.13 -9.00 30.30
N LEU A 231 -6.65 -9.74 29.30
CA LEU A 231 -5.25 -9.64 28.84
C LEU A 231 -4.86 -8.21 28.47
N LEU A 232 -5.69 -7.52 27.67
CA LEU A 232 -5.43 -6.12 27.28
C LEU A 232 -5.42 -5.19 28.48
N THR A 233 -6.36 -5.38 29.41
CA THR A 233 -6.48 -4.55 30.62
C THR A 233 -5.26 -4.75 31.53
N GLU A 234 -4.84 -5.98 31.76
CA GLU A 234 -3.66 -6.30 32.58
C GLU A 234 -2.35 -5.77 31.97
N ILE A 235 -2.20 -5.83 30.62
CA ILE A 235 -1.08 -5.19 29.91
C ILE A 235 -1.07 -3.67 30.18
N ILE A 236 -2.22 -2.99 30.00
CA ILE A 236 -2.31 -1.55 30.23
C ILE A 236 -1.99 -1.21 31.70
N ASP A 237 -2.54 -1.95 32.64
CA ASP A 237 -2.32 -1.73 34.09
C ASP A 237 -0.85 -1.96 34.48
N ALA A 238 -0.22 -3.01 33.95
CA ALA A 238 1.21 -3.28 34.13
C ALA A 238 2.10 -2.17 33.54
N ILE A 239 1.75 -1.59 32.38
CA ILE A 239 2.48 -0.47 31.80
C ILE A 239 2.26 0.80 32.63
N ARG A 240 1.04 1.08 33.05
CA ARG A 240 0.71 2.27 33.88
C ARG A 240 1.33 2.24 35.25
N SER A 241 1.60 1.06 35.83
CA SER A 241 2.32 0.96 37.12
C SER A 241 3.78 1.43 37.05
N GLU A 242 4.39 1.40 35.86
CA GLU A 242 5.80 1.79 35.65
C GLU A 242 5.97 3.18 35.04
N LEU A 243 4.98 3.64 34.24
CA LEU A 243 5.10 4.85 33.45
C LEU A 243 4.17 5.97 33.93
N PRO A 244 4.62 7.24 33.84
CA PRO A 244 3.79 8.37 34.29
C PRO A 244 2.53 8.50 33.42
N ARG A 245 1.45 9.04 34.04
CA ARG A 245 0.17 9.23 33.31
C ARG A 245 0.30 10.17 32.12
N SER A 246 1.29 11.07 32.15
CA SER A 246 1.61 11.98 31.03
C SER A 246 2.22 11.28 29.81
N PHE A 247 2.72 10.03 29.93
CA PHE A 247 3.22 9.28 28.79
C PHE A 247 2.05 8.68 27.99
N PRO A 248 1.83 9.09 26.71
CA PRO A 248 0.68 8.69 25.93
C PRO A 248 0.64 7.19 25.64
N ILE A 249 -0.49 6.57 25.91
CA ILE A 249 -0.83 5.20 25.49
C ILE A 249 -2.01 5.24 24.54
N ILE A 250 -1.80 4.78 23.32
CA ILE A 250 -2.81 4.64 22.27
C ILE A 250 -3.14 3.16 22.13
N ILE A 251 -4.40 2.82 21.86
CA ILE A 251 -4.80 1.45 21.52
C ILE A 251 -5.20 1.38 20.06
N ARG A 252 -4.53 0.52 19.29
CA ARG A 252 -5.03 0.16 17.98
C ARG A 252 -6.00 -0.99 18.07
N LEU A 253 -7.26 -0.70 17.78
CA LEU A 253 -8.39 -1.63 17.94
C LEU A 253 -9.03 -1.91 16.57
N ASP A 254 -9.42 -3.16 16.32
CA ASP A 254 -10.33 -3.46 15.23
C ASP A 254 -11.73 -3.01 15.61
N GLY A 255 -12.31 -2.14 14.80
CA GLY A 255 -13.69 -1.67 14.98
C GLY A 255 -14.71 -2.76 14.70
N GLU A 256 -14.35 -3.70 13.83
CA GLU A 256 -15.09 -4.93 13.55
C GLU A 256 -14.20 -5.97 12.87
N GLU A 257 -14.54 -7.24 13.00
CA GLU A 257 -13.97 -8.34 12.24
C GLU A 257 -14.92 -8.71 11.09
N ILE A 258 -14.53 -8.34 9.87
CA ILE A 258 -15.38 -8.44 8.67
C ILE A 258 -15.40 -9.88 8.17
N ASN A 259 -16.60 -10.42 7.91
CA ASN A 259 -16.82 -11.78 7.40
C ASN A 259 -16.21 -12.88 8.28
N ILE A 260 -16.11 -12.65 9.59
CA ILE A 260 -15.68 -13.65 10.58
C ILE A 260 -16.88 -14.02 11.44
N LYS A 261 -17.32 -15.27 11.36
CA LYS A 261 -18.39 -15.79 12.21
C LYS A 261 -17.98 -15.71 13.69
N ASN A 262 -18.82 -15.11 14.52
CA ASN A 262 -18.54 -14.82 15.93
C ASN A 262 -17.30 -13.91 16.16
N GLY A 263 -16.88 -13.19 15.13
CA GLY A 263 -15.83 -12.17 15.26
C GLY A 263 -16.28 -10.98 16.07
N LEU A 264 -15.31 -10.09 16.37
CA LEU A 264 -15.55 -8.86 17.11
C LEU A 264 -16.52 -7.96 16.34
N THR A 265 -17.61 -7.54 17.00
CA THR A 265 -18.61 -6.64 16.43
C THR A 265 -18.31 -5.17 16.75
N SER A 266 -18.86 -4.25 15.96
CA SER A 266 -18.72 -2.81 16.22
C SER A 266 -19.29 -2.38 17.58
N SER A 267 -20.34 -3.03 18.06
CA SER A 267 -20.89 -2.78 19.41
C SER A 267 -19.93 -3.21 20.52
N GLU A 268 -19.31 -4.38 20.40
CA GLU A 268 -18.29 -4.83 21.35
C GLU A 268 -17.04 -3.92 21.33
N SER A 269 -16.62 -3.46 20.15
CA SER A 269 -15.48 -2.53 20.03
C SER A 269 -15.74 -1.18 20.70
N ILE A 270 -16.97 -0.67 20.60
CA ILE A 270 -17.40 0.53 21.32
C ILE A 270 -17.38 0.29 22.84
N GLU A 271 -17.86 -0.87 23.31
CA GLU A 271 -17.84 -1.24 24.72
C GLU A 271 -16.40 -1.38 25.24
N ILE A 272 -15.51 -2.04 24.48
CA ILE A 272 -14.07 -2.12 24.80
C ILE A 272 -13.49 -0.71 24.94
N ALA A 273 -13.72 0.16 23.96
CA ALA A 273 -13.19 1.51 23.95
C ALA A 273 -13.66 2.33 25.16
N LYS A 274 -14.95 2.24 25.53
CA LYS A 274 -15.51 2.87 26.74
C LYS A 274 -14.85 2.37 28.01
N ASN A 275 -14.65 1.07 28.16
CA ASN A 275 -14.01 0.49 29.34
C ASN A 275 -12.53 0.90 29.50
N LEU A 276 -11.87 1.26 28.39
CA LEU A 276 -10.46 1.67 28.38
C LEU A 276 -10.27 3.19 28.50
N GLU A 277 -11.31 4.01 28.31
CA GLU A 277 -11.22 5.48 28.19
C GLU A 277 -10.44 6.14 29.33
N SER A 278 -10.63 5.69 30.58
CA SER A 278 -9.93 6.25 31.75
C SER A 278 -8.45 5.84 31.85
N LYS A 279 -8.03 4.81 31.11
CA LYS A 279 -6.69 4.20 31.21
C LYS A 279 -5.76 4.59 30.06
N VAL A 280 -6.32 5.01 28.92
CA VAL A 280 -5.58 5.29 27.69
C VAL A 280 -5.85 6.70 27.18
N ASP A 281 -5.11 7.15 26.16
CA ASP A 281 -5.11 8.56 25.75
C ASP A 281 -5.69 8.76 24.33
N ALA A 282 -5.79 7.70 23.52
CA ALA A 282 -6.48 7.71 22.24
C ALA A 282 -6.82 6.27 21.77
N ILE A 283 -7.79 6.17 20.88
CA ILE A 283 -8.12 4.93 20.16
C ILE A 283 -7.82 5.11 18.67
N HIS A 284 -7.03 4.21 18.09
CA HIS A 284 -6.74 4.13 16.65
C HIS A 284 -7.59 3.02 16.02
N VAL A 285 -8.62 3.40 15.29
CA VAL A 285 -9.63 2.46 14.78
C VAL A 285 -9.20 1.88 13.45
N SER A 286 -9.15 0.55 13.39
CA SER A 286 -8.90 -0.25 12.18
C SER A 286 -10.03 -1.25 11.98
N SER A 287 -9.83 -2.24 11.14
CA SER A 287 -10.66 -3.44 11.03
C SER A 287 -9.83 -4.61 10.53
N TYR A 288 -10.28 -5.80 10.82
CA TYR A 288 -9.68 -7.04 10.37
C TYR A 288 -10.69 -7.82 9.53
N ALA A 289 -10.24 -8.50 8.50
CA ALA A 289 -11.07 -9.37 7.69
C ALA A 289 -10.45 -10.76 7.62
N ASN A 290 -11.30 -11.78 7.42
CA ASN A 290 -10.80 -13.12 7.19
C ASN A 290 -9.99 -13.16 5.89
N PRO A 291 -8.75 -13.69 5.91
CA PRO A 291 -7.99 -13.98 4.73
C PRO A 291 -8.74 -14.75 3.66
N ALA A 292 -9.52 -15.69 4.07
CA ALA A 292 -10.27 -16.57 3.21
C ALA A 292 -11.31 -15.88 2.31
N SER A 293 -11.75 -14.67 2.66
CA SER A 293 -12.72 -13.93 1.85
C SER A 293 -12.10 -13.11 0.71
N GLY A 294 -10.83 -13.37 0.33
CA GLY A 294 -10.08 -12.55 -0.64
C GLY A 294 -9.82 -11.10 -0.18
N ALA A 295 -10.34 -10.77 0.98
CA ALA A 295 -10.26 -9.44 1.59
C ALA A 295 -9.04 -9.21 2.47
N ASP A 296 -8.14 -10.02 2.40
CA ASP A 296 -7.17 -10.60 3.18
C ASP A 296 -6.03 -9.78 3.66
N PHE A 297 -6.03 -8.93 4.25
CA PHE A 297 -4.97 -8.28 5.00
C PHE A 297 -5.61 -7.19 5.87
N THR A 298 -5.24 -7.18 7.05
CA THR A 298 -5.25 -6.15 8.09
C THR A 298 -5.15 -4.69 7.62
N LYS A 299 -5.39 -4.39 6.33
CA LYS A 299 -5.06 -3.10 5.73
C LYS A 299 -6.08 -2.83 4.65
N ALA A 300 -7.10 -2.01 4.90
CA ALA A 300 -8.08 -1.59 3.91
C ALA A 300 -7.79 -2.09 2.48
N PRO A 301 -8.09 -3.35 2.14
CA PRO A 301 -7.76 -3.93 0.84
C PRO A 301 -8.55 -3.22 -0.28
N LEU A 302 -8.25 -3.56 -1.54
CA LEU A 302 -8.93 -2.95 -2.69
C LEU A 302 -10.45 -3.12 -2.67
N ASN A 303 -10.92 -4.26 -2.17
CA ASN A 303 -12.34 -4.57 -2.04
C ASN A 303 -13.05 -3.81 -0.93
N HIS A 304 -12.33 -3.25 0.07
CA HIS A 304 -12.96 -2.33 0.99
C HIS A 304 -13.28 -1.01 0.29
N LYS A 305 -14.48 -0.54 0.50
CA LYS A 305 -14.92 0.78 0.03
C LYS A 305 -13.96 1.86 0.51
N LYS A 306 -13.75 2.89 -0.30
CA LYS A 306 -13.14 4.13 0.17
C LYS A 306 -13.84 4.53 1.47
N GLU A 307 -13.07 4.93 2.49
CA GLU A 307 -13.60 5.34 3.80
C GLU A 307 -14.31 4.22 4.60
N GLY A 308 -14.05 2.95 4.28
CA GLY A 308 -14.80 1.80 4.83
C GLY A 308 -14.84 1.72 6.35
N PHE A 309 -13.84 2.28 7.05
CA PHE A 309 -13.75 2.26 8.52
C PHE A 309 -14.21 3.57 9.19
N VAL A 310 -14.60 4.60 8.42
CA VAL A 310 -15.02 5.90 8.97
C VAL A 310 -16.28 5.76 9.82
N LYS A 311 -17.24 4.93 9.40
CA LYS A 311 -18.47 4.71 10.14
C LYS A 311 -18.18 4.23 11.58
N VAL A 312 -17.39 3.18 11.75
CA VAL A 312 -17.08 2.64 13.06
C VAL A 312 -16.19 3.57 13.88
N ALA A 313 -15.23 4.27 13.22
CA ALA A 313 -14.42 5.29 13.89
C ALA A 313 -15.29 6.45 14.43
N SER A 314 -16.30 6.87 13.66
CA SER A 314 -17.28 7.89 14.11
C SER A 314 -18.11 7.43 15.31
N LEU A 315 -18.62 6.19 15.28
CA LEU A 315 -19.40 5.65 16.40
C LEU A 315 -18.56 5.54 17.68
N ILE A 316 -17.30 5.13 17.56
CA ILE A 316 -16.35 5.12 18.70
C ILE A 316 -16.10 6.56 19.18
N LYS A 317 -15.89 7.52 18.26
CA LYS A 317 -15.69 8.92 18.64
C LYS A 317 -16.89 9.55 19.34
N GLU A 318 -18.09 9.25 18.90
CA GLU A 318 -19.33 9.69 19.53
C GLU A 318 -19.49 9.15 20.96
N ALA A 319 -18.89 7.97 21.22
CA ALA A 319 -18.96 7.30 22.52
C ALA A 319 -17.87 7.73 23.52
N LEU A 320 -16.82 8.45 23.06
CA LEU A 320 -15.61 8.76 23.82
C LEU A 320 -15.31 10.27 23.87
N LYS A 321 -14.70 10.71 24.96
CA LYS A 321 -14.11 12.06 25.12
C LYS A 321 -12.68 12.13 24.58
N ILE A 322 -11.91 11.04 24.70
CA ILE A 322 -10.53 10.97 24.22
C ILE A 322 -10.46 11.00 22.67
N PRO A 323 -9.31 11.39 22.11
CA PRO A 323 -9.09 11.41 20.66
C PRO A 323 -9.29 10.06 19.99
N VAL A 324 -9.80 10.11 18.75
CA VAL A 324 -9.88 8.96 17.85
C VAL A 324 -9.06 9.22 16.60
N ILE A 325 -8.23 8.24 16.23
CA ILE A 325 -7.43 8.22 15.02
C ILE A 325 -8.12 7.30 14.01
N ALA A 326 -8.42 7.81 12.81
CA ALA A 326 -9.00 7.03 11.72
C ALA A 326 -7.96 6.63 10.69
N VAL A 327 -8.15 5.47 10.06
CA VAL A 327 -7.32 4.93 8.97
C VAL A 327 -8.24 4.29 7.91
N GLY A 328 -7.73 4.06 6.69
CA GLY A 328 -8.43 3.25 5.70
C GLY A 328 -8.90 3.99 4.45
N ARG A 329 -8.01 4.26 3.49
CA ARG A 329 -8.30 4.83 2.16
C ARG A 329 -9.10 6.14 2.19
N ILE A 330 -8.86 6.98 3.20
CA ILE A 330 -9.50 8.29 3.33
C ILE A 330 -8.69 9.29 2.50
N GLU A 331 -9.37 10.03 1.61
CA GLU A 331 -8.75 11.12 0.84
C GLU A 331 -8.63 12.38 1.72
N PRO A 332 -7.63 13.27 1.49
CA PRO A 332 -7.47 14.49 2.31
C PRO A 332 -8.72 15.37 2.38
N ASP A 333 -9.44 15.57 1.25
CA ASP A 333 -10.67 16.36 1.20
C ASP A 333 -11.75 15.75 2.12
N LYS A 334 -11.88 14.42 2.11
CA LYS A 334 -12.81 13.70 2.98
C LYS A 334 -12.39 13.73 4.43
N ALA A 335 -11.08 13.68 4.70
CA ALA A 335 -10.57 13.81 6.07
C ALA A 335 -10.86 15.20 6.64
N GLU A 336 -10.67 16.26 5.85
CA GLU A 336 -11.05 17.63 6.25
C GLU A 336 -12.53 17.72 6.62
N GLU A 337 -13.42 17.18 5.76
CA GLU A 337 -14.86 17.14 5.99
C GLU A 337 -15.20 16.37 7.29
N HIS A 338 -14.62 15.17 7.46
CA HIS A 338 -14.90 14.33 8.62
C HIS A 338 -14.40 14.93 9.93
N ILE A 339 -13.19 15.50 9.93
CA ILE A 339 -12.62 16.16 11.13
C ILE A 339 -13.44 17.40 11.49
N THR A 340 -13.83 18.22 10.51
CA THR A 340 -14.67 19.40 10.71
C THR A 340 -16.03 19.02 11.32
N ASN A 341 -16.59 17.88 10.91
CA ASN A 341 -17.84 17.33 11.43
C ASN A 341 -17.67 16.48 12.70
N GLY A 342 -16.48 16.47 13.32
CA GLY A 342 -16.23 15.78 14.59
C GLY A 342 -16.25 14.25 14.53
N LYS A 343 -16.12 13.64 13.34
CA LYS A 343 -16.18 12.18 13.16
C LYS A 343 -14.96 11.44 13.69
N PHE A 344 -13.82 12.10 13.70
CA PHE A 344 -12.57 11.65 14.32
C PHE A 344 -11.61 12.85 14.48
N ASN A 345 -10.46 12.65 15.16
CA ASN A 345 -9.54 13.74 15.49
C ASN A 345 -8.25 13.72 14.65
N PHE A 346 -7.74 12.55 14.29
CA PHE A 346 -6.52 12.37 13.51
C PHE A 346 -6.74 11.43 12.34
N LEU A 347 -6.00 11.65 11.27
CA LEU A 347 -5.92 10.78 10.12
C LEU A 347 -4.56 10.08 10.06
N ALA A 348 -4.55 8.74 10.16
CA ALA A 348 -3.36 7.95 9.90
C ALA A 348 -3.34 7.49 8.43
N MET A 349 -2.29 7.85 7.70
CA MET A 349 -2.09 7.48 6.30
C MET A 349 -0.90 6.52 6.16
N GLY A 350 -1.12 5.35 5.54
CA GLY A 350 -0.04 4.44 5.15
C GLY A 350 0.39 4.69 3.71
N ARG A 351 -0.24 3.99 2.77
CA ARG A 351 0.15 3.97 1.35
C ARG A 351 0.17 5.33 0.65
N LYS A 352 -0.62 6.31 1.08
CA LYS A 352 -0.57 7.68 0.53
C LYS A 352 0.75 8.37 0.88
N LEU A 353 1.16 8.34 2.15
CA LEU A 353 2.46 8.85 2.58
C LEU A 353 3.63 7.98 2.11
N LEU A 354 3.39 6.70 1.78
CA LEU A 354 4.36 5.87 1.11
C LEU A 354 4.59 6.33 -0.34
N ALA A 355 3.52 6.69 -1.07
CA ALA A 355 3.59 7.15 -2.45
C ALA A 355 4.10 8.60 -2.60
N ASP A 356 3.72 9.46 -1.67
CA ASP A 356 4.14 10.87 -1.63
C ASP A 356 4.51 11.29 -0.20
N PRO A 357 5.79 11.29 0.15
CA PRO A 357 6.24 11.72 1.47
C PRO A 357 5.94 13.20 1.76
N ASN A 358 5.81 14.04 0.72
CA ASN A 358 5.59 15.48 0.83
C ASN A 358 4.10 15.88 0.82
N LEU A 359 3.19 14.92 0.94
CA LEU A 359 1.75 15.14 0.89
C LEU A 359 1.28 16.24 1.87
N PRO A 360 1.65 16.24 3.17
CA PRO A 360 1.18 17.28 4.10
C PRO A 360 1.65 18.70 3.69
N ASN A 361 2.89 18.88 3.26
CA ASN A 361 3.39 20.18 2.79
C ASN A 361 2.64 20.66 1.54
N LYS A 362 2.34 19.74 0.61
CA LYS A 362 1.55 20.06 -0.59
C LYS A 362 0.13 20.53 -0.22
N LEU A 363 -0.49 19.93 0.80
CA LEU A 363 -1.78 20.42 1.32
C LEU A 363 -1.65 21.81 1.94
N MET A 364 -0.58 22.09 2.72
CA MET A 364 -0.31 23.40 3.30
C MET A 364 -0.12 24.49 2.21
N ASN A 365 0.47 24.12 1.09
CA ASN A 365 0.73 25.03 -0.02
C ASN A 365 -0.43 25.11 -1.03
N ASN A 366 -1.59 24.49 -0.76
CA ASN A 366 -2.72 24.36 -1.69
C ASN A 366 -2.36 23.68 -3.03
N GLU A 367 -1.41 22.76 -3.01
CA GLU A 367 -0.93 21.98 -4.16
C GLU A 367 -1.49 20.54 -4.18
N SER A 368 -2.73 20.35 -3.72
CA SER A 368 -3.33 19.01 -3.59
C SER A 368 -3.34 18.21 -4.90
N ARG A 369 -3.43 18.89 -6.06
CA ARG A 369 -3.38 18.25 -7.39
C ARG A 369 -2.01 17.70 -7.76
N LYS A 370 -0.95 18.21 -7.14
CA LYS A 370 0.44 17.73 -7.31
C LYS A 370 0.81 16.61 -6.35
N ILE A 371 -0.13 16.09 -5.55
CA ILE A 371 0.11 14.92 -4.70
C ILE A 371 0.20 13.67 -5.57
N LYS A 372 1.34 12.98 -5.50
CA LYS A 372 1.56 11.73 -6.22
C LYS A 372 0.67 10.63 -5.63
N PRO A 373 -0.28 10.06 -6.41
CA PRO A 373 -1.25 9.13 -5.86
C PRO A 373 -0.66 7.74 -5.64
N CYS A 374 -1.13 7.04 -4.60
CA CYS A 374 -1.01 5.59 -4.56
C CYS A 374 -1.98 4.98 -5.58
N HIS A 375 -1.47 4.24 -6.54
CA HIS A 375 -2.29 3.57 -7.56
C HIS A 375 -2.68 2.13 -7.20
N TYR A 376 -2.50 1.75 -5.92
CA TYR A 376 -2.98 0.48 -5.37
C TYR A 376 -2.55 -0.77 -6.14
N SER A 377 -1.31 -0.80 -6.64
CA SER A 377 -0.72 -2.01 -7.24
C SER A 377 -0.46 -3.12 -6.24
N TYR A 378 -0.46 -2.82 -4.94
CA TYR A 378 -0.16 -3.74 -3.83
C TYR A 378 1.23 -4.40 -3.87
N GLU A 379 2.15 -3.90 -4.68
CA GLU A 379 3.53 -4.39 -4.71
C GLU A 379 4.17 -4.36 -3.30
N CYS A 380 3.95 -3.27 -2.54
CA CYS A 380 4.45 -3.13 -1.17
C CYS A 380 3.94 -4.25 -0.24
N VAL A 381 2.65 -4.58 -0.31
CA VAL A 381 2.03 -5.60 0.55
C VAL A 381 2.41 -7.00 0.10
N SER A 382 2.44 -7.25 -1.21
CA SER A 382 2.82 -8.55 -1.78
C SER A 382 4.26 -8.93 -1.42
N ARG A 383 5.18 -7.97 -1.43
CA ARG A 383 6.56 -8.20 -0.98
C ARG A 383 6.63 -8.60 0.49
N ILE A 384 5.93 -7.88 1.36
CA ILE A 384 5.90 -8.22 2.80
C ILE A 384 5.25 -9.57 3.05
N PHE A 385 4.20 -9.92 2.28
CA PHE A 385 3.55 -11.22 2.38
C PHE A 385 4.53 -12.38 2.09
N LEU A 386 5.46 -12.19 1.16
CA LEU A 386 6.52 -13.13 0.82
C LEU A 386 7.81 -12.92 1.63
N ASN A 387 7.75 -12.28 2.79
CA ASN A 387 8.90 -11.93 3.65
C ASN A 387 9.98 -11.05 2.99
N GLY A 388 9.68 -10.45 1.84
CA GLY A 388 10.56 -9.50 1.17
C GLY A 388 10.52 -8.10 1.79
N GLN A 389 11.47 -7.27 1.41
CA GLN A 389 11.51 -5.86 1.80
C GLN A 389 10.41 -5.06 1.12
N MET A 390 9.82 -4.10 1.86
CA MET A 390 8.82 -3.19 1.31
C MET A 390 9.39 -2.36 0.15
N VAL A 391 8.62 -2.27 -0.91
CA VAL A 391 8.86 -1.38 -2.05
C VAL A 391 7.62 -0.54 -2.32
N CYS A 392 7.78 0.55 -3.04
CA CYS A 392 6.64 1.33 -3.51
C CYS A 392 6.72 1.51 -5.02
N ALA A 393 5.62 1.26 -5.71
CA ALA A 393 5.53 1.45 -7.15
C ALA A 393 5.53 2.94 -7.55
N ALA A 394 5.10 3.82 -6.65
CA ALA A 394 5.09 5.27 -6.86
C ALA A 394 6.39 5.95 -6.37
N ASP A 395 6.91 5.54 -5.20
CA ASP A 395 8.20 6.00 -4.64
C ASP A 395 9.24 4.89 -4.72
N VAL A 396 9.77 4.63 -5.90
CA VAL A 396 10.74 3.55 -6.15
C VAL A 396 12.11 3.81 -5.51
N GLY A 397 12.35 5.03 -5.05
CA GLY A 397 13.55 5.44 -4.32
C GLY A 397 13.56 5.06 -2.85
N LEU A 398 12.43 4.75 -2.30
CA LEU A 398 12.10 4.46 -0.90
C LEU A 398 13.31 4.31 0.05
N GLY A 399 13.70 5.39 0.76
CA GLY A 399 14.82 5.35 1.70
C GLY A 399 16.21 5.09 1.10
N LYS A 400 16.35 4.96 -0.21
CA LYS A 400 17.66 4.81 -0.88
C LYS A 400 18.38 6.17 -0.95
N LYS A 401 19.70 6.14 -0.89
CA LYS A 401 20.52 7.35 -1.05
C LYS A 401 20.61 7.69 -2.53
N ASP A 402 20.38 8.96 -2.88
CA ASP A 402 20.71 9.46 -4.22
C ASP A 402 22.23 9.46 -4.42
N LYS A 403 22.67 9.07 -5.62
CA LYS A 403 24.07 9.20 -6.02
C LYS A 403 24.31 10.57 -6.67
N GLU A 404 25.53 11.04 -6.60
CA GLU A 404 25.96 12.18 -7.39
C GLU A 404 25.89 11.84 -8.88
N HIS A 405 25.41 12.76 -9.70
CA HIS A 405 25.31 12.61 -11.14
C HIS A 405 25.97 13.79 -11.86
N SER A 406 26.51 13.52 -13.05
CA SER A 406 27.18 14.52 -13.89
C SER A 406 26.25 15.16 -14.93
N ILE A 407 24.95 14.84 -14.91
CA ILE A 407 23.99 15.28 -15.92
C ILE A 407 23.68 16.76 -15.70
N LYS A 408 23.91 17.58 -16.72
CA LYS A 408 23.64 19.03 -16.71
C LYS A 408 22.33 19.39 -17.40
N ASN A 409 22.05 18.79 -18.54
CA ASN A 409 20.83 18.97 -19.33
C ASN A 409 20.32 17.62 -19.82
N LEU A 410 19.00 17.47 -19.95
CA LEU A 410 18.38 16.21 -20.31
C LEU A 410 17.34 16.42 -21.41
N ALA A 411 17.52 15.75 -22.53
CA ALA A 411 16.52 15.61 -23.58
C ALA A 411 15.82 14.27 -23.46
N ILE A 412 14.50 14.28 -23.35
CA ILE A 412 13.68 13.07 -23.21
C ILE A 412 12.72 12.97 -24.40
N ILE A 413 12.77 11.86 -25.13
CA ILE A 413 11.92 11.60 -26.28
C ILE A 413 10.81 10.64 -25.87
N GLY A 414 9.59 11.13 -25.82
CA GLY A 414 8.38 10.43 -25.39
C GLY A 414 7.87 10.87 -24.01
N ALA A 415 6.68 11.47 -23.97
CA ALA A 415 5.98 11.88 -22.75
C ALA A 415 4.98 10.81 -22.26
N GLY A 416 5.36 9.54 -22.37
CA GLY A 416 4.70 8.42 -21.68
C GLY A 416 5.11 8.34 -20.20
N PRO A 417 4.65 7.32 -19.43
CA PRO A 417 4.89 7.24 -17.99
C PRO A 417 6.38 7.25 -17.60
N ALA A 418 7.26 6.62 -18.42
CA ALA A 418 8.69 6.60 -18.16
C ALA A 418 9.34 7.98 -18.35
N GLY A 419 9.02 8.66 -19.46
CA GLY A 419 9.54 9.99 -19.75
C GLY A 419 9.04 11.05 -18.76
N LEU A 420 7.76 11.01 -18.42
CA LEU A 420 7.15 11.90 -17.43
C LEU A 420 7.78 11.73 -16.04
N GLU A 421 7.95 10.48 -15.59
CA GLU A 421 8.60 10.21 -14.31
C GLU A 421 10.06 10.68 -14.30
N LEU A 422 10.80 10.42 -15.39
CA LEU A 422 12.20 10.88 -15.50
C LEU A 422 12.29 12.40 -15.51
N ALA A 423 11.40 13.09 -16.25
CA ALA A 423 11.38 14.55 -16.31
C ALA A 423 11.13 15.16 -14.92
N LEU A 424 10.17 14.64 -14.16
CA LEU A 424 9.90 15.12 -12.80
C LEU A 424 11.05 14.80 -11.84
N GLN A 425 11.70 13.64 -11.98
CA GLN A 425 12.87 13.30 -11.17
C GLN A 425 14.07 14.22 -11.45
N ALA A 426 14.26 14.60 -12.71
CA ALA A 426 15.29 15.57 -13.11
C ALA A 426 14.97 16.98 -12.59
N ALA A 427 13.72 17.43 -12.78
CA ALA A 427 13.28 18.74 -12.28
C ALA A 427 13.41 18.88 -10.76
N ASN A 428 13.11 17.82 -9.99
CA ASN A 428 13.32 17.79 -8.55
C ASN A 428 14.81 17.92 -8.14
N ARG A 429 15.73 17.64 -9.07
CA ARG A 429 17.19 17.82 -8.92
C ARG A 429 17.69 19.10 -9.56
N LYS A 430 16.77 19.96 -10.03
CA LYS A 430 17.06 21.22 -10.74
C LYS A 430 17.87 21.03 -12.02
N ILE A 431 17.66 19.89 -12.71
CA ILE A 431 18.26 19.61 -14.01
C ILE A 431 17.27 20.09 -15.07
N PRO A 432 17.66 20.98 -16.00
CA PRO A 432 16.83 21.38 -17.13
C PRO A 432 16.50 20.19 -18.02
N VAL A 433 15.24 20.12 -18.45
CA VAL A 433 14.68 19.03 -19.25
C VAL A 433 13.96 19.57 -20.46
N SER A 434 14.32 19.10 -21.66
CA SER A 434 13.52 19.24 -22.88
C SER A 434 12.78 17.93 -23.11
N LEU A 435 11.44 17.95 -22.99
CA LEU A 435 10.60 16.77 -23.14
C LEU A 435 9.80 16.84 -24.44
N TYR A 436 10.09 15.91 -25.35
CA TYR A 436 9.48 15.86 -26.69
C TYR A 436 8.40 14.79 -26.77
N GLU A 437 7.24 15.17 -27.33
CA GLU A 437 6.12 14.25 -27.55
C GLU A 437 5.52 14.50 -28.94
N LYS A 438 5.35 13.43 -29.72
CA LYS A 438 4.77 13.52 -31.05
C LYS A 438 3.28 13.84 -31.09
N GLU A 439 2.56 13.44 -30.03
CA GLU A 439 1.13 13.71 -29.89
C GLU A 439 0.87 15.14 -29.37
N SER A 440 -0.37 15.61 -29.50
CA SER A 440 -0.83 16.88 -28.94
C SER A 440 -1.17 16.80 -27.43
N PHE A 441 -0.90 15.65 -26.80
CA PHE A 441 -1.19 15.38 -25.39
C PHE A 441 -0.15 14.40 -24.81
N ILE A 442 0.06 14.48 -23.50
CA ILE A 442 0.97 13.60 -22.77
C ILE A 442 0.25 12.37 -22.21
N GLY A 443 1.03 11.34 -21.84
CA GLY A 443 0.55 10.15 -21.12
C GLY A 443 0.86 8.83 -21.81
N GLY A 444 0.97 8.81 -23.15
CA GLY A 444 1.28 7.59 -23.89
C GLY A 444 0.39 6.40 -23.47
N ASN A 445 0.99 5.23 -23.25
CA ASN A 445 0.27 4.01 -22.83
C ASN A 445 -0.44 4.13 -21.47
N LEU A 446 -0.08 5.12 -20.63
CA LEU A 446 -0.79 5.36 -19.37
C LEU A 446 -2.25 5.77 -19.61
N ILE A 447 -2.56 6.40 -20.75
CA ILE A 447 -3.96 6.74 -21.12
C ILE A 447 -4.77 5.45 -21.28
N GLY A 448 -4.26 4.49 -22.04
CA GLY A 448 -4.90 3.18 -22.20
C GLY A 448 -5.08 2.45 -20.85
N ALA A 449 -4.05 2.44 -20.02
CA ALA A 449 -4.11 1.88 -18.68
C ALA A 449 -5.13 2.59 -17.77
N ALA A 450 -5.24 3.91 -17.86
CA ALA A 450 -6.21 4.72 -17.11
C ALA A 450 -7.66 4.48 -17.54
N ILE A 451 -7.89 4.11 -18.81
CA ILE A 451 -9.22 3.73 -19.30
C ILE A 451 -9.71 2.47 -18.58
N ILE A 452 -8.85 1.46 -18.44
CA ILE A 452 -9.21 0.14 -17.92
C ILE A 452 -9.04 -0.01 -16.40
N TYR A 453 -8.26 0.87 -15.74
CA TYR A 453 -8.02 0.79 -14.30
C TYR A 453 -8.01 2.20 -13.66
N GLU A 454 -9.07 2.54 -12.95
CA GLU A 454 -9.33 3.89 -12.38
C GLU A 454 -8.15 4.50 -11.59
N PRO A 455 -7.39 3.77 -10.77
CA PRO A 455 -6.27 4.38 -10.05
C PRO A 455 -5.19 4.99 -10.95
N TYR A 456 -5.05 4.55 -12.19
CA TYR A 456 -4.11 5.14 -13.15
C TYR A 456 -4.60 6.46 -13.75
N GLU A 457 -5.91 6.73 -13.73
CA GLU A 457 -6.44 8.06 -14.10
C GLU A 457 -5.93 9.14 -13.13
N LYS A 458 -5.87 8.83 -11.83
CA LYS A 458 -5.28 9.74 -10.83
C LYS A 458 -3.79 10.00 -11.10
N LEU A 459 -3.05 8.96 -11.51
CA LEU A 459 -1.64 9.10 -11.84
C LEU A 459 -1.44 9.95 -13.12
N LEU A 460 -2.29 9.75 -14.12
CA LEU A 460 -2.25 10.58 -15.33
C LEU A 460 -2.53 12.06 -15.00
N ASN A 461 -3.56 12.34 -14.19
CA ASN A 461 -3.88 13.69 -13.73
C ASN A 461 -2.71 14.31 -12.95
N TYR A 462 -2.05 13.54 -12.07
CA TYR A 462 -0.86 13.98 -11.36
C TYR A 462 0.25 14.42 -12.32
N TYR A 463 0.54 13.64 -13.36
CA TYR A 463 1.56 14.01 -14.33
C TYR A 463 1.17 15.26 -15.11
N GLN A 464 -0.10 15.38 -15.53
CA GLN A 464 -0.61 16.56 -16.25
C GLN A 464 -0.48 17.84 -15.44
N GLU A 465 -0.72 17.80 -14.13
CA GLU A 465 -0.58 18.94 -13.23
C GLU A 465 0.88 19.23 -12.86
N SER A 466 1.71 18.19 -12.76
CA SER A 466 3.10 18.33 -12.26
C SER A 466 4.11 18.69 -13.34
N ILE A 467 3.79 18.44 -14.62
CA ILE A 467 4.71 18.70 -15.73
C ILE A 467 4.92 20.19 -15.99
N ALA A 468 3.98 21.05 -15.57
CA ALA A 468 4.15 22.50 -15.56
C ALA A 468 5.16 22.88 -14.45
N ASN A 469 6.44 22.82 -14.77
CA ASN A 469 7.56 23.02 -13.87
C ASN A 469 8.62 23.89 -14.57
N GLU A 470 9.26 24.81 -13.84
CA GLU A 470 10.26 25.74 -14.37
C GLU A 470 11.50 25.08 -15.00
N PHE A 471 11.78 23.82 -14.63
CA PHE A 471 12.90 23.02 -15.16
C PHE A 471 12.49 22.14 -16.34
N ILE A 472 11.22 22.16 -16.78
CA ILE A 472 10.73 21.28 -17.85
C ILE A 472 10.16 22.12 -18.99
N GLU A 473 10.78 22.04 -20.16
CA GLU A 473 10.24 22.56 -21.42
C GLU A 473 9.57 21.42 -22.18
N LEU A 474 8.25 21.51 -22.36
CA LEU A 474 7.43 20.49 -23.01
C LEU A 474 7.14 20.86 -24.46
N HIS A 475 7.58 20.03 -25.40
CA HIS A 475 7.37 20.17 -26.84
C HIS A 475 6.37 19.12 -27.32
N LEU A 476 5.11 19.51 -27.48
CA LEU A 476 4.05 18.69 -28.08
C LEU A 476 4.05 18.80 -29.61
N ASN A 477 3.41 17.84 -30.30
CA ASN A 477 3.41 17.73 -31.76
C ASN A 477 4.84 17.72 -32.35
N SER A 478 5.79 17.17 -31.61
CA SER A 478 7.22 17.19 -31.93
C SER A 478 7.72 15.76 -32.08
N GLU A 479 7.63 15.23 -33.30
CA GLU A 479 8.17 13.92 -33.61
C GLU A 479 9.67 14.04 -33.91
N ILE A 480 10.49 13.31 -33.14
CA ILE A 480 11.95 13.29 -33.30
C ILE A 480 12.33 12.08 -34.14
N ASP A 481 13.00 12.32 -35.27
CA ASP A 481 13.62 11.29 -36.08
C ASP A 481 14.88 10.79 -35.38
N ILE A 482 14.78 9.60 -34.80
CA ILE A 482 15.84 9.00 -33.97
C ILE A 482 17.09 8.66 -34.82
N GLU A 483 16.93 8.40 -36.14
CA GLU A 483 18.05 8.08 -37.04
C GLU A 483 18.88 9.33 -37.39
N LYS A 484 18.24 10.51 -37.37
CA LYS A 484 18.90 11.83 -37.57
C LYS A 484 19.19 12.55 -36.27
N PHE A 485 19.08 11.84 -35.17
CA PHE A 485 19.12 12.37 -33.83
C PHE A 485 20.42 13.15 -33.50
N GLN A 486 21.58 12.72 -34.01
CA GLN A 486 22.87 13.36 -33.75
C GLN A 486 22.94 14.82 -34.24
N ASP A 487 22.13 15.18 -35.22
CA ASP A 487 22.09 16.51 -35.82
C ASP A 487 21.14 17.48 -35.08
N GLN A 488 20.36 16.98 -34.12
CA GLN A 488 19.27 17.75 -33.47
C GLN A 488 19.60 18.20 -32.05
N PHE A 489 20.58 17.60 -31.39
CA PHE A 489 20.91 17.86 -29.99
C PHE A 489 22.38 18.26 -29.81
N SER A 490 22.67 19.08 -28.81
CA SER A 490 24.02 19.51 -28.50
C SER A 490 24.82 18.38 -27.81
N ASP A 491 26.15 18.40 -28.00
CA ASP A 491 27.08 17.45 -27.35
C ASP A 491 27.01 17.45 -25.82
N ASN A 492 26.43 18.49 -25.23
CA ASN A 492 26.29 18.65 -23.78
C ASN A 492 24.97 18.11 -23.21
N GLU A 493 24.08 17.58 -24.06
CA GLU A 493 22.79 17.01 -23.62
C GLU A 493 22.87 15.50 -23.46
N THR A 494 22.33 15.01 -22.34
CA THR A 494 22.09 13.59 -22.17
C THR A 494 20.72 13.25 -22.78
N VAL A 495 20.68 12.39 -23.77
CA VAL A 495 19.44 12.02 -24.45
C VAL A 495 18.92 10.67 -23.99
N VAL A 496 17.61 10.60 -23.77
CA VAL A 496 16.92 9.39 -23.29
C VAL A 496 15.70 9.09 -24.13
N LEU A 497 15.59 7.85 -24.60
CA LEU A 497 14.41 7.34 -25.29
C LEU A 497 13.42 6.72 -24.30
N ALA A 498 12.22 7.27 -24.28
CA ALA A 498 11.08 6.81 -23.49
C ALA A 498 9.83 6.61 -24.37
N THR A 499 10.03 6.18 -25.61
CA THR A 499 9.03 6.15 -26.69
C THR A 499 8.03 4.99 -26.59
N GLY A 500 8.07 4.21 -25.51
CA GLY A 500 7.14 3.13 -25.26
C GLY A 500 7.37 1.86 -26.10
N ALA A 501 6.56 0.82 -25.86
CA ALA A 501 6.53 -0.39 -26.65
C ALA A 501 5.68 -0.21 -27.92
N LEU A 502 5.93 -1.06 -28.92
CA LEU A 502 5.09 -1.18 -30.11
C LEU A 502 4.07 -2.29 -29.92
N PRO A 503 2.88 -2.21 -30.55
CA PRO A 503 1.99 -3.36 -30.66
C PRO A 503 2.75 -4.53 -31.29
N GLY A 504 2.73 -5.68 -30.65
CA GLY A 504 3.28 -6.92 -31.19
C GLY A 504 2.36 -7.52 -32.26
N PRO A 505 2.81 -8.57 -32.97
CA PRO A 505 1.97 -9.27 -33.91
C PRO A 505 0.76 -9.87 -33.19
N SER A 506 -0.42 -9.57 -33.70
CA SER A 506 -1.66 -10.16 -33.23
C SER A 506 -1.77 -11.63 -33.64
N LYS A 507 -2.41 -12.44 -32.80
CA LYS A 507 -2.81 -13.80 -33.20
C LYS A 507 -3.89 -13.74 -34.28
N ILE A 508 -4.12 -14.86 -34.97
CA ILE A 508 -5.14 -14.95 -36.01
C ILE A 508 -6.48 -14.49 -35.43
N ASN A 509 -7.17 -13.59 -36.13
CA ASN A 509 -8.47 -13.00 -35.75
C ASN A 509 -8.49 -12.16 -34.47
N THR A 510 -7.37 -11.63 -33.99
CA THR A 510 -7.33 -10.70 -32.87
C THR A 510 -6.82 -9.31 -33.29
N ILE A 511 -7.22 -8.29 -32.53
CA ILE A 511 -6.72 -6.91 -32.65
C ILE A 511 -5.96 -6.57 -31.38
N ASN A 512 -4.75 -6.03 -31.50
CA ASN A 512 -4.01 -5.57 -30.32
C ASN A 512 -4.78 -4.46 -29.60
N VAL A 513 -4.89 -4.55 -28.29
CA VAL A 513 -5.65 -3.62 -27.45
C VAL A 513 -5.22 -2.17 -27.61
N GLN A 514 -3.93 -1.90 -27.81
CA GLN A 514 -3.45 -0.54 -28.08
C GLN A 514 -3.98 -0.04 -29.43
N THR A 515 -3.91 -0.86 -30.47
CA THR A 515 -4.45 -0.54 -31.80
C THR A 515 -5.95 -0.27 -31.74
N TRP A 516 -6.70 -1.06 -30.97
CA TRP A 516 -8.13 -0.88 -30.77
C TRP A 516 -8.47 0.43 -30.02
N LEU A 517 -7.70 0.78 -28.98
CA LEU A 517 -7.94 1.99 -28.18
C LEU A 517 -7.48 3.28 -28.88
N THR A 518 -6.50 3.23 -29.77
CA THR A 518 -5.88 4.40 -30.40
C THR A 518 -6.91 5.36 -31.05
N PRO A 519 -7.89 4.92 -31.86
CA PRO A 519 -8.88 5.83 -32.45
C PRO A 519 -9.71 6.59 -31.41
N PHE A 520 -10.09 5.93 -30.32
CA PHE A 520 -10.83 6.56 -29.22
C PHE A 520 -9.97 7.60 -28.50
N ILE A 521 -8.69 7.29 -28.27
CA ILE A 521 -7.73 8.18 -27.60
C ILE A 521 -7.52 9.44 -28.44
N HIS A 522 -7.25 9.31 -29.73
CA HIS A 522 -7.01 10.44 -30.63
C HIS A 522 -8.26 11.31 -30.81
N LYS A 523 -9.42 10.71 -31.08
CA LYS A 523 -10.70 11.43 -31.21
C LYS A 523 -11.01 12.30 -29.98
N ASN A 524 -10.65 11.82 -28.79
CA ASN A 524 -10.95 12.49 -27.53
C ASN A 524 -9.73 13.22 -26.92
N LYS A 525 -8.61 13.33 -27.62
CA LYS A 525 -7.38 13.98 -27.15
C LYS A 525 -6.97 13.52 -25.74
N GLY A 526 -7.02 12.22 -25.50
CA GLY A 526 -6.63 11.59 -24.23
C GLY A 526 -7.61 11.79 -23.05
N LYS A 527 -8.79 12.37 -23.23
CA LYS A 527 -9.77 12.60 -22.14
C LYS A 527 -10.49 11.32 -21.75
N ILE A 528 -10.09 10.70 -20.64
CA ILE A 528 -10.53 9.38 -20.18
C ILE A 528 -12.05 9.23 -20.11
N LYS A 529 -12.75 10.18 -19.49
CA LYS A 529 -14.21 10.13 -19.35
C LYS A 529 -14.93 10.05 -20.70
N SER A 530 -14.51 10.85 -21.68
CA SER A 530 -15.07 10.85 -23.02
C SER A 530 -14.75 9.57 -23.77
N ILE A 531 -13.53 9.02 -23.59
CA ILE A 531 -13.13 7.75 -24.20
C ILE A 531 -14.00 6.60 -23.67
N ARG A 532 -14.19 6.50 -22.35
CA ARG A 532 -15.06 5.49 -21.74
C ARG A 532 -16.51 5.59 -22.24
N SER A 533 -17.05 6.81 -22.39
CA SER A 533 -18.39 7.02 -22.96
C SER A 533 -18.47 6.50 -24.41
N ASN A 534 -17.52 6.86 -25.26
CA ASN A 534 -17.49 6.42 -26.65
C ASN A 534 -17.33 4.89 -26.80
N ILE A 535 -16.56 4.25 -25.92
CA ILE A 535 -16.45 2.77 -25.91
C ILE A 535 -17.79 2.15 -25.54
N LYS A 536 -18.49 2.71 -24.54
CA LYS A 536 -19.81 2.23 -24.13
C LYS A 536 -20.88 2.35 -25.24
N GLU A 537 -20.73 3.33 -26.14
CA GLU A 537 -21.64 3.56 -27.28
C GLU A 537 -21.36 2.62 -28.47
N THR A 538 -20.32 1.79 -28.41
CA THR A 538 -20.05 0.79 -29.44
C THR A 538 -21.13 -0.30 -29.45
N LYS A 539 -21.34 -0.92 -30.59
CA LYS A 539 -22.30 -2.05 -30.73
C LYS A 539 -21.68 -3.41 -30.35
N ILE A 540 -20.60 -3.40 -29.56
CA ILE A 540 -19.95 -4.64 -29.09
C ILE A 540 -20.79 -5.23 -27.97
N ASN A 541 -21.33 -6.43 -28.14
CA ASN A 541 -22.10 -7.14 -27.12
C ASN A 541 -21.29 -8.27 -26.48
N ASN A 542 -20.37 -8.89 -27.26
CA ASN A 542 -19.49 -9.93 -26.77
C ASN A 542 -18.05 -9.73 -27.24
N CYS A 543 -17.09 -10.06 -26.39
CA CYS A 543 -15.67 -9.86 -26.64
C CYS A 543 -14.86 -11.07 -26.14
N ALA A 544 -13.94 -11.56 -26.97
CA ALA A 544 -12.89 -12.46 -26.51
C ALA A 544 -11.62 -11.66 -26.20
N ILE A 545 -10.94 -11.99 -25.11
CA ILE A 545 -9.63 -11.42 -24.77
C ILE A 545 -8.63 -12.57 -24.69
N VAL A 546 -7.67 -12.60 -25.60
CA VAL A 546 -6.67 -13.68 -25.68
C VAL A 546 -5.52 -13.39 -24.73
N GLY A 547 -5.34 -14.28 -23.77
CA GLY A 547 -4.39 -14.17 -22.67
C GLY A 547 -5.06 -13.92 -21.32
N THR A 548 -4.30 -14.17 -20.27
CA THR A 548 -4.80 -14.17 -18.88
C THR A 548 -3.84 -13.43 -17.95
N ASP A 549 -3.09 -12.44 -18.42
CA ASP A 549 -2.19 -11.65 -17.58
C ASP A 549 -2.79 -10.27 -17.23
N THR A 550 -2.02 -9.44 -16.61
CA THR A 550 -2.43 -8.19 -15.94
C THR A 550 -3.33 -7.29 -16.79
N ILE A 551 -2.94 -7.03 -18.06
CA ILE A 551 -3.72 -6.15 -18.94
C ILE A 551 -5.04 -6.78 -19.31
N GLN A 552 -5.01 -8.06 -19.71
CA GLN A 552 -6.18 -8.81 -20.13
C GLN A 552 -7.21 -8.93 -18.99
N LEU A 553 -6.76 -9.20 -17.77
CA LEU A 553 -7.62 -9.28 -16.59
C LEU A 553 -8.29 -7.93 -16.27
N HIS A 554 -7.53 -6.83 -16.28
CA HIS A 554 -8.11 -5.50 -16.06
C HIS A 554 -9.03 -5.07 -17.21
N LEU A 555 -8.66 -5.37 -18.45
CA LEU A 555 -9.50 -5.08 -19.61
C LEU A 555 -10.82 -5.86 -19.55
N ALA A 556 -10.77 -7.13 -19.15
CA ALA A 556 -11.95 -7.96 -18.95
C ALA A 556 -12.90 -7.36 -17.91
N GLY A 557 -12.39 -6.96 -16.75
CA GLY A 557 -13.17 -6.28 -15.72
C GLY A 557 -13.78 -4.97 -16.20
N PHE A 558 -13.01 -4.17 -16.94
CA PHE A 558 -13.51 -2.92 -17.51
C PHE A 558 -14.64 -3.14 -18.52
N LEU A 559 -14.45 -3.99 -19.53
CA LEU A 559 -15.46 -4.24 -20.55
C LEU A 559 -16.74 -4.88 -19.96
N ASN A 560 -16.57 -5.82 -19.02
CA ASN A 560 -17.69 -6.39 -18.29
C ASN A 560 -18.48 -5.33 -17.50
N SER A 561 -17.79 -4.34 -16.91
CA SER A 561 -18.44 -3.21 -16.21
C SER A 561 -19.27 -2.30 -17.12
N LEU A 562 -19.01 -2.33 -18.43
CA LEU A 562 -19.79 -1.62 -19.46
C LEU A 562 -20.98 -2.45 -19.97
N GLY A 563 -21.16 -3.69 -19.48
CA GLY A 563 -22.23 -4.59 -19.89
C GLY A 563 -21.87 -5.47 -21.10
N ILE A 564 -20.61 -5.48 -21.53
CA ILE A 564 -20.12 -6.35 -22.60
C ILE A 564 -19.85 -7.74 -22.02
N LYS A 565 -20.38 -8.79 -22.64
CA LYS A 565 -20.06 -10.18 -22.26
C LYS A 565 -18.62 -10.50 -22.66
N VAL A 566 -17.77 -10.82 -21.69
CA VAL A 566 -16.35 -11.07 -21.94
C VAL A 566 -16.01 -12.54 -21.67
N SER A 567 -15.18 -13.12 -22.53
CA SER A 567 -14.51 -14.41 -22.30
C SER A 567 -13.01 -14.22 -22.36
N LEU A 568 -12.30 -14.70 -21.35
CA LEU A 568 -10.84 -14.77 -21.35
C LEU A 568 -10.39 -16.08 -21.98
N VAL A 569 -9.50 -16.02 -22.96
CA VAL A 569 -8.96 -17.21 -23.64
C VAL A 569 -7.63 -17.57 -22.98
N LYS A 570 -7.55 -18.73 -22.37
CA LYS A 570 -6.33 -19.20 -21.69
C LYS A 570 -5.26 -19.57 -22.73
N ASN A 571 -4.11 -18.94 -22.63
CA ASN A 571 -2.94 -19.21 -23.47
C ASN A 571 -1.68 -19.62 -22.69
N THR A 572 -1.73 -19.59 -21.36
CA THR A 572 -0.67 -20.03 -20.45
C THR A 572 -1.31 -20.70 -19.23
N ASP A 573 -0.55 -21.49 -18.48
CA ASP A 573 -1.03 -22.11 -17.24
C ASP A 573 -1.10 -21.12 -16.08
N GLU A 574 -0.30 -20.06 -16.12
CA GLU A 574 -0.33 -19.00 -15.12
C GLU A 574 -1.37 -17.95 -15.47
N ILE A 575 -2.22 -17.61 -14.50
CA ILE A 575 -3.22 -16.55 -14.63
C ILE A 575 -2.78 -15.35 -13.77
N GLY A 576 -2.57 -14.21 -14.43
CA GLY A 576 -2.10 -12.98 -13.77
C GLY A 576 -0.68 -13.09 -13.20
N GLY A 577 0.20 -13.89 -13.82
CA GLY A 577 1.54 -14.17 -13.30
C GLY A 577 2.41 -12.94 -13.08
N SER A 578 2.28 -11.90 -13.90
CA SER A 578 2.99 -10.64 -13.74
C SER A 578 2.35 -9.68 -12.71
N MET A 579 1.16 -10.00 -12.21
CA MET A 579 0.45 -9.17 -11.22
C MET A 579 0.94 -9.47 -9.80
N PRO A 580 1.18 -8.46 -8.94
CA PRO A 580 1.46 -8.70 -7.53
C PRO A 580 0.39 -9.57 -6.87
N VAL A 581 0.80 -10.56 -6.08
CA VAL A 581 -0.08 -11.64 -5.59
C VAL A 581 -1.37 -11.14 -4.91
N VAL A 582 -1.28 -10.10 -4.09
CA VAL A 582 -2.44 -9.55 -3.38
C VAL A 582 -3.43 -8.88 -4.33
N LEU A 583 -2.94 -8.21 -5.38
CA LEU A 583 -3.80 -7.63 -6.42
C LEU A 583 -4.43 -8.74 -7.28
N ARG A 584 -3.65 -9.76 -7.61
CA ARG A 584 -4.10 -10.92 -8.40
C ARG A 584 -5.27 -11.63 -7.74
N TRP A 585 -5.16 -11.95 -6.46
CA TRP A 585 -6.27 -12.56 -5.71
C TRP A 585 -7.55 -11.77 -5.84
N LYS A 586 -7.47 -10.45 -5.61
CA LYS A 586 -8.63 -9.57 -5.72
C LYS A 586 -9.25 -9.56 -7.12
N VAL A 587 -8.41 -9.40 -8.14
CA VAL A 587 -8.90 -9.31 -9.53
C VAL A 587 -9.51 -10.63 -9.98
N LEU A 588 -8.88 -11.75 -9.65
CA LEU A 588 -9.43 -13.07 -9.98
C LEU A 588 -10.73 -13.39 -9.23
N ASP A 589 -10.84 -12.95 -7.98
CA ASP A 589 -12.08 -13.10 -7.20
C ASP A 589 -13.22 -12.27 -7.82
N ASP A 590 -12.96 -11.02 -8.16
CA ASP A 590 -13.94 -10.16 -8.83
C ASP A 590 -14.43 -10.72 -10.18
N LEU A 591 -13.57 -11.38 -10.93
CA LEU A 591 -13.89 -11.92 -12.25
C LEU A 591 -14.51 -13.32 -12.21
N SER A 592 -14.31 -14.09 -11.15
CA SER A 592 -14.60 -15.54 -11.09
C SER A 592 -16.04 -15.92 -11.45
N ASN A 593 -17.02 -15.09 -11.09
CA ASN A 593 -18.45 -15.33 -11.34
C ASN A 593 -19.02 -14.56 -12.55
N GLN A 594 -18.20 -13.76 -13.22
CA GLN A 594 -18.67 -12.82 -14.25
C GLN A 594 -18.01 -13.03 -15.60
N VAL A 595 -16.77 -13.50 -15.61
CA VAL A 595 -15.95 -13.63 -16.81
C VAL A 595 -15.43 -15.06 -16.92
N PRO A 596 -15.98 -15.89 -17.82
CA PRO A 596 -15.49 -17.25 -18.03
C PRO A 596 -14.10 -17.26 -18.64
N ILE A 597 -13.26 -18.18 -18.15
CA ILE A 597 -11.97 -18.52 -18.78
C ILE A 597 -12.20 -19.77 -19.64
N ILE A 598 -11.97 -19.65 -20.93
CA ILE A 598 -12.19 -20.71 -21.91
C ILE A 598 -10.88 -21.21 -22.51
N SER A 599 -10.89 -22.41 -23.06
CA SER A 599 -9.75 -22.95 -23.81
C SER A 599 -9.61 -22.29 -25.18
N GLU A 600 -8.44 -22.41 -25.78
CA GLU A 600 -8.20 -21.96 -27.17
C GLU A 600 -9.11 -22.72 -28.16
N ASN A 601 -9.39 -23.99 -27.91
CA ASN A 601 -10.31 -24.79 -28.73
C ASN A 601 -11.76 -24.28 -28.64
N ASP A 602 -12.23 -23.93 -27.43
CA ASP A 602 -13.56 -23.35 -27.25
C ASP A 602 -13.69 -21.98 -27.90
N TYR A 603 -12.59 -21.19 -27.89
CA TYR A 603 -12.53 -19.91 -28.58
C TYR A 603 -12.72 -20.05 -30.08
N LEU A 604 -12.05 -21.01 -30.71
CA LEU A 604 -12.14 -21.24 -32.16
C LEU A 604 -13.52 -21.72 -32.62
N GLN A 605 -14.37 -22.21 -31.70
CA GLN A 605 -15.72 -22.69 -31.98
C GLN A 605 -16.82 -21.63 -31.71
N LYS A 606 -16.45 -20.46 -31.21
CA LYS A 606 -17.39 -19.39 -30.85
C LYS A 606 -17.20 -18.14 -31.71
N GLU A 607 -18.30 -17.46 -31.98
CA GLU A 607 -18.26 -16.14 -32.62
C GLU A 607 -18.24 -15.04 -31.58
N PHE A 608 -17.41 -14.04 -31.81
CA PHE A 608 -17.27 -12.83 -31.00
C PHE A 608 -17.37 -11.59 -31.90
N ASP A 609 -17.99 -10.51 -31.37
CA ASP A 609 -18.05 -9.22 -32.09
C ASP A 609 -16.66 -8.63 -32.26
N ILE A 610 -15.78 -8.88 -31.27
CA ILE A 610 -14.36 -8.49 -31.31
C ILE A 610 -13.50 -9.49 -30.52
N SER A 611 -12.30 -9.73 -30.98
CA SER A 611 -11.27 -10.46 -30.25
C SER A 611 -10.05 -9.59 -30.07
N LEU A 612 -9.61 -9.42 -28.81
CA LEU A 612 -8.50 -8.54 -28.43
C LEU A 612 -7.32 -9.35 -27.87
N ASP A 613 -6.11 -8.89 -28.12
CA ASP A 613 -4.90 -9.36 -27.46
C ASP A 613 -4.07 -8.19 -26.89
N ALA A 614 -3.04 -8.48 -26.13
CA ALA A 614 -2.14 -7.48 -25.55
C ALA A 614 -0.67 -7.89 -25.70
N ASN A 615 -0.28 -8.20 -26.93
CA ASN A 615 1.11 -8.50 -27.27
C ASN A 615 1.87 -7.20 -27.54
N PHE A 616 3.05 -7.06 -26.94
CA PHE A 616 3.89 -5.87 -27.08
C PHE A 616 5.35 -6.25 -27.31
N LEU A 617 6.05 -5.47 -28.12
CA LEU A 617 7.46 -5.65 -28.45
C LEU A 617 8.27 -4.46 -27.94
N ALA A 618 9.45 -4.73 -27.39
CA ALA A 618 10.45 -3.71 -27.14
C ALA A 618 10.91 -3.07 -28.46
N ARG A 619 11.22 -1.78 -28.42
CA ARG A 619 11.89 -1.13 -29.56
C ARG A 619 13.34 -1.59 -29.66
N LYS A 620 13.93 -1.52 -30.86
CA LYS A 620 15.34 -1.84 -31.06
C LYS A 620 16.23 -0.93 -30.21
N ASN A 621 17.29 -1.49 -29.64
CA ASN A 621 18.31 -0.72 -28.96
C ASN A 621 19.10 0.11 -29.99
N PHE A 622 19.39 1.34 -29.66
CA PHE A 622 20.27 2.24 -30.41
C PHE A 622 21.62 2.34 -29.69
N ASN A 623 22.72 2.25 -30.44
CA ASN A 623 24.06 2.40 -29.90
C ASN A 623 24.19 3.84 -29.33
N ASN A 624 24.79 3.95 -28.13
CA ASN A 624 25.07 5.22 -27.44
C ASN A 624 23.87 6.03 -26.92
N ILE A 625 22.62 5.52 -27.02
CA ILE A 625 21.43 6.19 -26.48
C ILE A 625 20.90 5.39 -25.29
N ARG A 626 20.57 6.07 -24.19
CA ARG A 626 19.92 5.45 -23.03
C ARG A 626 18.44 5.23 -23.32
N VAL A 627 17.99 3.98 -23.16
CA VAL A 627 16.60 3.58 -23.37
C VAL A 627 15.99 3.19 -22.03
N ILE A 628 14.79 3.69 -21.74
CA ILE A 628 14.08 3.40 -20.48
C ILE A 628 12.63 2.97 -20.73
N GLY A 629 12.03 2.35 -19.69
CA GLY A 629 10.63 1.93 -19.69
C GLY A 629 10.33 0.85 -20.74
N ASP A 630 9.13 0.92 -21.29
CA ASP A 630 8.62 -0.07 -22.26
C ASP A 630 9.45 -0.11 -23.55
N SER A 631 10.15 0.97 -23.89
CA SER A 631 11.09 1.00 -25.03
C SER A 631 12.24 0.01 -24.85
N LYS A 632 12.62 -0.28 -23.59
CA LYS A 632 13.71 -1.19 -23.25
C LYS A 632 13.27 -2.64 -23.08
N HIS A 633 12.10 -2.87 -22.52
CA HIS A 633 11.68 -4.18 -22.03
C HIS A 633 10.42 -4.73 -22.70
N GLY A 634 9.84 -4.04 -23.70
CA GLY A 634 8.48 -4.27 -24.12
C GLY A 634 7.49 -3.71 -23.09
N LEU A 635 6.25 -4.20 -23.04
CA LEU A 635 5.31 -3.71 -22.05
C LEU A 635 5.78 -4.11 -20.65
N ALA A 636 6.21 -3.13 -19.86
CA ALA A 636 6.57 -3.31 -18.46
C ALA A 636 5.45 -2.81 -17.57
N TYR A 637 5.23 -3.50 -16.47
CA TYR A 637 4.37 -3.01 -15.40
C TYR A 637 4.89 -1.66 -14.88
N LEU A 638 3.99 -0.70 -14.61
CA LEU A 638 4.34 0.68 -14.18
C LEU A 638 5.46 0.78 -13.12
N PRO A 639 5.54 -0.11 -12.11
CA PRO A 639 6.67 -0.11 -11.18
C PRO A 639 8.04 -0.26 -11.84
N ARG A 640 8.16 -1.02 -12.94
CA ARG A 640 9.42 -1.15 -13.68
C ARG A 640 9.77 0.11 -14.45
N THR A 641 8.80 0.77 -15.07
CA THR A 641 9.04 2.03 -15.79
C THR A 641 9.50 3.14 -14.85
N ALA A 642 8.88 3.25 -13.68
CA ALA A 642 9.32 4.18 -12.64
C ALA A 642 10.69 3.80 -12.06
N GLN A 643 10.99 2.50 -11.91
CA GLN A 643 12.32 2.02 -11.49
C GLN A 643 13.41 2.36 -12.50
N ASP A 644 13.15 2.26 -13.79
CA ASP A 644 14.12 2.61 -14.82
C ASP A 644 14.43 4.12 -14.80
N ALA A 645 13.42 4.96 -14.64
CA ALA A 645 13.59 6.39 -14.46
C ALA A 645 14.44 6.73 -13.22
N MET A 646 14.23 6.02 -12.10
CA MET A 646 15.06 6.17 -10.90
C MET A 646 16.47 5.62 -11.07
N ARG A 647 16.65 4.50 -11.77
CA ARG A 647 17.97 3.90 -12.03
C ARG A 647 18.82 4.77 -12.93
N PHE A 648 18.20 5.68 -13.68
CA PHE A 648 18.90 6.60 -14.54
C PHE A 648 19.85 7.53 -13.75
N PHE A 649 19.45 7.94 -12.54
CA PHE A 649 20.26 8.75 -11.63
C PHE A 649 21.10 7.92 -10.64
N LYS A 650 21.11 6.61 -10.77
CA LYS A 650 21.92 5.66 -9.99
C LYS A 650 23.09 5.12 -10.81
#